data_920d097718574db445b969e610abf31f
#
_entry.id   920d097718574db445b969e610abf31f
#
_cell.length_a   1.000
_cell.length_b   1.000
_cell.length_c   1.000
_cell.angle_alpha   90.00
_cell.angle_beta   90.00
_cell.angle_gamma   90.00
#
_symmetry.space_group_name_H-M   'P 1'
#
loop_
_entity.id
_entity.type
_entity.pdbx_description
1 polymer ?
#
loop_
_entity_poly.entity_id
_entity_poly.type
_entity_poly.pdbx_seq_one_letter_code
_entity_poly.pdbx_strand_id
1 'polypeptide(L)'
;MTAWADHRPPPGVVGRAVEHEQVSGLLSGFPLVTLTGAAGVGKSVLARAVLAEHTARHGGTVLRVGCWDGLSGGGPAEALLRAAGQADTTCRDSARPLARQTAEPGIGPTLPGRAGRTGTPAASPPAGGTALAALAAYCRRQRATVLLDDCDPVRAECARLVRRLLRADPSLRIVVTARGPLGLAEERVVELAPLAVTLGEGIAGPAVELLATRTGTAAPELLVAVCQALEGSPLAIALAAHQLDRMSLPQLAAQVDSDGPLFYAGPAATVRHTSLHAAQAAGYALCSPTDRRVWARLSVLPGDFDPWLAGCVCAGSDVPAAAVDGALERLRTVSVVERVREAGGVHEDTGAALPPRYRLPRAARDFGRAQLREAGEESAALRRFRQACAALAAEAQIAWQGPNQQVAVRLVEDEQANLDAALTRPPQDAEDALGALEIAVSLWFHWAACGFRREGRAHLDRLLLLCREDTALRARALWLAGYLAAQEQSPAAAQALLDEAWTAAVLHADTDGLARIAHAHAVRELYGGDTAAAVSCLEEATRHQARDPWFGPGPAHSWALLAIALAPLDGERARAAAGRAWETRHSDGDFWLYSTVLYARALTESAHGKPTAALRACHKALEAKKLIGDPLFIAGVRHTLAELRRTVRKGPAAPDAGEETPWWQRGGTGVRARPFFSRLRAGS
;
A
#
# COMPACT_ATOMS: atom_id res chain seq x y z
N MET A 1 -12.36 -18.04 -23.85
CA MET A 1 -13.03 -18.58 -22.64
C MET A 1 -13.26 -20.07 -22.81
N THR A 2 -12.27 -20.93 -22.61
CA THR A 2 -12.44 -22.41 -22.50
C THR A 2 -11.07 -23.08 -22.44
N ALA A 3 -10.35 -22.93 -21.32
CA ALA A 3 -9.16 -23.77 -21.05
C ALA A 3 -8.79 -23.86 -19.54
N TRP A 4 -9.67 -23.41 -18.63
CA TRP A 4 -9.38 -23.35 -17.18
C TRP A 4 -10.17 -24.36 -16.34
N ALA A 5 -10.98 -25.24 -16.97
CA ALA A 5 -11.95 -26.06 -16.25
C ALA A 5 -11.45 -27.41 -15.71
N ASP A 6 -10.25 -27.90 -16.08
CA ASP A 6 -9.86 -29.30 -15.79
C ASP A 6 -8.64 -29.52 -14.90
N HIS A 7 -8.01 -28.44 -14.37
CA HIS A 7 -6.90 -28.63 -13.44
C HIS A 7 -7.37 -28.38 -12.01
N ARG A 8 -8.01 -29.37 -11.41
CA ARG A 8 -8.24 -29.38 -9.96
C ARG A 8 -6.88 -29.51 -9.27
N PRO A 9 -6.45 -28.48 -8.49
CA PRO A 9 -5.18 -28.59 -7.76
C PRO A 9 -5.24 -29.81 -6.82
N PRO A 10 -4.09 -30.44 -6.56
CA PRO A 10 -4.04 -31.54 -5.59
C PRO A 10 -4.60 -31.08 -4.25
N PRO A 11 -5.29 -31.96 -3.50
CA PRO A 11 -5.96 -31.59 -2.26
C PRO A 11 -4.96 -30.91 -1.29
N GLY A 12 -5.17 -29.64 -0.99
CA GLY A 12 -4.35 -28.85 -0.06
C GLY A 12 -3.63 -27.63 -0.63
N VAL A 13 -3.65 -27.37 -1.93
CA VAL A 13 -2.97 -26.21 -2.55
C VAL A 13 -3.98 -25.37 -3.32
N VAL A 14 -4.61 -24.42 -2.63
CA VAL A 14 -5.57 -23.49 -3.23
C VAL A 14 -4.82 -22.36 -3.91
N GLY A 15 -5.20 -22.04 -5.17
CA GLY A 15 -4.76 -20.84 -5.89
C GLY A 15 -3.29 -20.82 -6.33
N ARG A 16 -2.63 -21.97 -6.40
CA ARG A 16 -1.20 -22.10 -6.79
C ARG A 16 -0.98 -22.96 -8.03
N ALA A 17 -1.96 -23.05 -8.90
CA ALA A 17 -1.86 -23.90 -10.09
C ALA A 17 -0.72 -23.44 -11.03
N VAL A 18 -0.56 -22.14 -11.23
CA VAL A 18 0.47 -21.55 -12.08
C VAL A 18 1.87 -21.81 -11.51
N GLU A 19 2.05 -21.49 -10.22
CA GLU A 19 3.34 -21.71 -9.56
C GLU A 19 3.66 -23.19 -9.43
N HIS A 20 2.66 -24.05 -9.24
CA HIS A 20 2.82 -25.49 -9.22
C HIS A 20 3.34 -26.03 -10.57
N GLU A 21 2.75 -25.60 -11.67
CA GLU A 21 3.18 -25.95 -13.02
C GLU A 21 4.58 -25.42 -13.32
N GLN A 22 4.86 -24.16 -12.96
CA GLN A 22 6.16 -23.54 -13.12
C GLN A 22 7.26 -24.31 -12.37
N VAL A 23 7.04 -24.63 -11.09
CA VAL A 23 8.01 -25.37 -10.27
C VAL A 23 8.20 -26.79 -10.81
N SER A 24 7.14 -27.47 -11.23
CA SER A 24 7.20 -28.81 -11.84
C SER A 24 8.01 -28.80 -13.14
N GLY A 25 7.80 -27.79 -13.99
CA GLY A 25 8.56 -27.60 -15.23
C GLY A 25 10.05 -27.33 -14.96
N LEU A 26 10.35 -26.44 -14.02
CA LEU A 26 11.73 -26.14 -13.63
C LEU A 26 12.44 -27.36 -13.02
N LEU A 27 11.76 -28.14 -12.18
CA LEU A 27 12.33 -29.34 -11.55
C LEU A 27 12.71 -30.41 -12.59
N SER A 28 12.01 -30.46 -13.71
CA SER A 28 12.34 -31.37 -14.82
C SER A 28 13.61 -30.97 -15.57
N GLY A 29 13.87 -29.65 -15.69
CA GLY A 29 15.00 -29.10 -16.48
C GLY A 29 16.22 -28.69 -15.69
N PHE A 30 16.07 -28.35 -14.41
CA PHE A 30 17.14 -27.73 -13.61
C PHE A 30 17.44 -28.52 -12.34
N PRO A 31 18.71 -28.55 -11.89
CA PRO A 31 19.10 -29.33 -10.71
C PRO A 31 18.71 -28.69 -9.38
N LEU A 32 18.48 -27.37 -9.34
CA LEU A 32 18.15 -26.62 -8.13
C LEU A 32 17.02 -25.64 -8.37
N VAL A 33 15.94 -25.79 -7.61
CA VAL A 33 14.80 -24.87 -7.58
C VAL A 33 14.60 -24.37 -6.16
N THR A 34 14.59 -23.05 -5.98
CA THR A 34 14.36 -22.42 -4.67
C THR A 34 13.06 -21.65 -4.66
N LEU A 35 12.18 -22.01 -3.75
CA LEU A 35 10.94 -21.27 -3.47
C LEU A 35 11.21 -20.20 -2.42
N THR A 36 11.02 -18.94 -2.81
CA THR A 36 11.21 -17.78 -1.91
C THR A 36 9.90 -17.09 -1.61
N GLY A 37 9.90 -16.16 -0.66
CA GLY A 37 8.75 -15.34 -0.28
C GLY A 37 8.54 -15.22 1.23
N ALA A 38 7.54 -14.44 1.61
CA ALA A 38 7.25 -14.09 3.00
C ALA A 38 6.96 -15.31 3.88
N ALA A 39 7.05 -15.11 5.21
CA ALA A 39 6.68 -16.14 6.18
C ALA A 39 5.19 -16.48 6.04
N GLY A 40 4.88 -17.78 5.96
CA GLY A 40 3.48 -18.23 5.89
C GLY A 40 2.82 -18.13 4.50
N VAL A 41 3.56 -17.75 3.44
CA VAL A 41 3.02 -17.65 2.07
C VAL A 41 2.73 -19.01 1.40
N GLY A 42 3.15 -20.11 2.02
CA GLY A 42 2.84 -21.47 1.53
C GLY A 42 3.97 -22.19 0.81
N LYS A 43 5.23 -21.73 0.89
CA LYS A 43 6.40 -22.35 0.24
C LYS A 43 6.53 -23.86 0.49
N SER A 44 6.54 -24.26 1.75
CA SER A 44 6.67 -25.69 2.14
C SER A 44 5.45 -26.53 1.74
N VAL A 45 4.27 -25.93 1.62
CA VAL A 45 3.05 -26.61 1.16
C VAL A 45 3.16 -26.89 -0.34
N LEU A 46 3.54 -25.87 -1.12
CA LEU A 46 3.73 -26.01 -2.58
C LEU A 46 4.87 -26.98 -2.89
N ALA A 47 6.04 -26.85 -2.22
CA ALA A 47 7.16 -27.77 -2.42
C ALA A 47 6.77 -29.23 -2.23
N ARG A 48 6.03 -29.53 -1.15
CA ARG A 48 5.55 -30.89 -0.87
C ARG A 48 4.55 -31.39 -1.90
N ALA A 49 3.63 -30.56 -2.36
CA ALA A 49 2.65 -30.92 -3.39
C ALA A 49 3.33 -31.25 -4.71
N VAL A 50 4.25 -30.39 -5.18
CA VAL A 50 5.03 -30.62 -6.41
C VAL A 50 5.85 -31.91 -6.31
N LEU A 51 6.53 -32.13 -5.19
CA LEU A 51 7.36 -33.33 -5.01
C LEU A 51 6.53 -34.61 -4.90
N ALA A 52 5.36 -34.57 -4.29
CA ALA A 52 4.45 -35.70 -4.25
C ALA A 52 3.99 -36.08 -5.67
N GLU A 53 3.63 -35.12 -6.49
CA GLU A 53 3.25 -35.34 -7.87
C GLU A 53 4.45 -35.79 -8.75
N HIS A 54 5.61 -35.17 -8.56
CA HIS A 54 6.83 -35.55 -9.26
C HIS A 54 7.22 -37.02 -9.01
N THR A 55 7.17 -37.44 -7.73
CA THR A 55 7.45 -38.86 -7.38
C THR A 55 6.37 -39.83 -7.88
N ALA A 56 5.12 -39.42 -7.89
CA ALA A 56 4.03 -40.22 -8.46
C ALA A 56 4.23 -40.45 -9.98
N ARG A 57 4.71 -39.45 -10.70
CA ARG A 57 4.92 -39.54 -12.18
C ARG A 57 6.22 -40.26 -12.56
N HIS A 58 7.32 -40.02 -11.83
CA HIS A 58 8.66 -40.46 -12.25
C HIS A 58 9.22 -41.58 -11.37
N GLY A 59 8.53 -41.95 -10.31
CA GLY A 59 9.05 -42.83 -9.26
C GLY A 59 10.12 -42.15 -8.42
N GLY A 60 10.71 -42.92 -7.52
CA GLY A 60 11.77 -42.42 -6.63
C GLY A 60 11.28 -42.07 -5.22
N THR A 61 12.13 -41.43 -4.44
CA THR A 61 11.87 -41.06 -3.05
C THR A 61 12.12 -39.58 -2.82
N VAL A 62 11.52 -38.98 -1.80
CA VAL A 62 11.83 -37.62 -1.34
C VAL A 62 12.60 -37.68 -0.04
N LEU A 63 13.82 -37.17 -0.05
CA LEU A 63 14.58 -36.93 1.18
C LEU A 63 14.27 -35.52 1.69
N ARG A 64 13.53 -35.41 2.77
CA ARG A 64 13.19 -34.12 3.39
C ARG A 64 13.99 -33.85 4.64
N VAL A 65 14.53 -32.63 4.74
CA VAL A 65 15.16 -32.08 5.94
C VAL A 65 14.52 -30.73 6.28
N GLY A 66 13.96 -30.62 7.48
CA GLY A 66 13.56 -29.34 8.07
C GLY A 66 14.79 -28.66 8.68
N CYS A 67 15.23 -27.56 8.08
CA CYS A 67 16.47 -26.89 8.50
C CYS A 67 16.26 -25.96 9.71
N TRP A 68 15.01 -25.71 10.10
CA TRP A 68 14.71 -24.82 11.22
C TRP A 68 14.72 -25.56 12.58
N ASP A 69 13.97 -26.64 12.67
CA ASP A 69 13.74 -27.35 13.96
C ASP A 69 14.60 -28.61 14.12
N GLY A 70 15.31 -29.04 13.10
CA GLY A 70 15.81 -30.40 12.99
C GLY A 70 17.33 -30.59 13.08
N LEU A 71 18.10 -29.53 13.32
CA LEU A 71 19.57 -29.64 13.35
C LEU A 71 20.11 -29.85 14.78
N SER A 72 19.42 -30.68 15.59
CA SER A 72 19.92 -31.04 16.93
C SER A 72 21.29 -31.74 16.81
N GLY A 73 22.36 -30.95 16.98
CA GLY A 73 23.73 -31.42 17.13
C GLY A 73 24.53 -31.68 15.85
N GLY A 74 23.97 -31.34 14.63
CA GLY A 74 24.72 -31.51 13.37
C GLY A 74 24.14 -30.66 12.24
N GLY A 75 24.95 -30.37 11.20
CA GLY A 75 24.55 -29.56 10.07
C GLY A 75 23.57 -30.26 9.12
N PRO A 76 23.08 -29.54 8.06
CA PRO A 76 22.12 -30.07 7.09
C PRO A 76 22.59 -31.36 6.39
N ALA A 77 23.88 -31.56 6.24
CA ALA A 77 24.45 -32.78 5.69
C ALA A 77 24.21 -34.02 6.56
N GLU A 78 24.37 -33.88 7.88
CA GLU A 78 24.12 -34.99 8.82
C GLU A 78 22.61 -35.28 8.96
N ALA A 79 21.79 -34.24 8.88
CA ALA A 79 20.33 -34.39 8.85
C ALA A 79 19.86 -35.18 7.60
N LEU A 80 20.44 -34.92 6.43
CA LEU A 80 20.17 -35.68 5.19
C LEU A 80 20.63 -37.13 5.31
N LEU A 81 21.80 -37.38 5.89
CA LEU A 81 22.30 -38.74 6.11
C LEU A 81 21.41 -39.53 7.06
N ARG A 82 20.91 -38.91 8.12
CA ARG A 82 19.95 -39.51 9.04
C ARG A 82 18.63 -39.84 8.32
N ALA A 83 18.10 -38.91 7.52
CA ALA A 83 16.89 -39.12 6.73
C ALA A 83 17.05 -40.27 5.72
N ALA A 84 18.22 -40.39 5.05
CA ALA A 84 18.55 -41.48 4.17
C ALA A 84 18.64 -42.84 4.89
N GLY A 85 19.23 -42.88 6.10
CA GLY A 85 19.30 -44.08 6.94
C GLY A 85 17.92 -44.55 7.44
N GLN A 86 17.04 -43.62 7.79
CA GLN A 86 15.65 -43.93 8.18
C GLN A 86 14.82 -44.46 7.00
N ALA A 87 14.97 -43.90 5.80
CA ALA A 87 14.29 -44.36 4.60
C ALA A 87 14.72 -45.78 4.20
N ASP A 88 15.98 -46.12 4.44
CA ASP A 88 16.53 -47.46 4.15
C ASP A 88 15.99 -48.54 5.12
N THR A 89 15.75 -48.18 6.37
CA THR A 89 15.13 -49.08 7.38
C THR A 89 13.64 -49.33 7.10
N THR A 90 12.88 -48.31 6.73
CA THR A 90 11.47 -48.44 6.34
C THR A 90 11.27 -49.26 5.08
N CYS A 91 12.18 -49.16 4.08
CA CYS A 91 12.18 -50.03 2.90
C CYS A 91 12.48 -51.50 3.22
N ARG A 92 13.36 -51.77 4.19
CA ARG A 92 13.67 -53.16 4.62
C ARG A 92 12.53 -53.78 5.38
N ASP A 93 11.81 -53.00 6.19
CA ASP A 93 10.63 -53.53 6.95
C ASP A 93 9.39 -53.76 6.09
N SER A 94 9.20 -52.95 5.02
CA SER A 94 8.12 -53.17 4.05
C SER A 94 8.40 -54.34 3.07
N ALA A 95 9.63 -54.83 2.99
CA ALA A 95 10.02 -55.98 2.14
C ALA A 95 9.94 -57.35 2.89
N ARG A 96 9.54 -57.38 4.15
CA ARG A 96 9.28 -58.61 4.87
C ARG A 96 7.91 -59.16 4.46
N PRO A 97 7.83 -60.40 3.93
CA PRO A 97 6.54 -61.06 3.64
C PRO A 97 5.76 -61.27 4.95
N LEU A 98 4.48 -60.94 4.92
CA LEU A 98 3.51 -61.35 5.96
C LEU A 98 3.48 -62.87 6.08
N ALA A 99 4.38 -63.43 6.87
CA ALA A 99 4.25 -64.82 7.34
C ALA A 99 3.22 -64.86 8.46
N ARG A 100 2.16 -65.62 8.18
CA ARG A 100 1.03 -65.92 9.05
C ARG A 100 1.43 -66.11 10.52
N GLN A 101 0.86 -65.34 11.44
CA GLN A 101 0.75 -65.69 12.85
C GLN A 101 -0.66 -66.14 13.14
N THR A 102 -0.82 -67.47 13.16
CA THR A 102 -1.84 -68.17 13.90
C THR A 102 -1.12 -68.91 15.00
N ALA A 103 -1.29 -68.54 16.27
CA ALA A 103 -1.25 -69.40 17.44
C ALA A 103 -1.60 -68.63 18.73
N GLU A 104 -2.48 -69.19 19.48
CA GLU A 104 -3.10 -68.75 20.71
C GLU A 104 -2.20 -68.76 21.98
N PRO A 105 -2.68 -68.29 23.15
CA PRO A 105 -1.85 -67.80 24.26
C PRO A 105 -1.51 -68.87 25.29
N GLY A 106 -0.28 -68.87 25.80
CA GLY A 106 0.20 -69.64 26.90
C GLY A 106 0.80 -68.80 28.04
N ILE A 107 0.31 -69.08 29.25
CA ILE A 107 0.54 -68.40 30.51
C ILE A 107 1.93 -68.72 31.14
N GLY A 108 2.64 -67.64 31.61
CA GLY A 108 3.57 -67.47 32.74
C GLY A 108 4.64 -68.50 33.11
N PRO A 109 5.46 -68.34 34.18
CA PRO A 109 6.11 -67.10 34.70
C PRO A 109 7.65 -67.20 34.95
N THR A 110 8.22 -66.15 35.52
CA THR A 110 9.45 -66.01 36.37
C THR A 110 10.85 -66.04 35.75
N LEU A 111 11.53 -64.91 35.91
CA LEU A 111 12.88 -64.49 36.31
C LEU A 111 13.88 -65.55 36.80
N PRO A 112 15.22 -65.27 36.93
CA PRO A 112 16.06 -64.13 36.50
C PRO A 112 17.47 -64.56 35.98
N GLY A 113 18.25 -63.62 35.49
CA GLY A 113 19.66 -63.79 35.71
C GLY A 113 20.64 -63.58 34.54
N ARG A 114 21.34 -62.52 34.64
CA ARG A 114 22.80 -62.33 34.34
C ARG A 114 23.34 -62.29 32.94
N ALA A 115 24.01 -61.15 32.76
CA ALA A 115 25.37 -60.96 32.27
C ALA A 115 25.63 -60.78 30.77
N GLY A 116 25.96 -59.55 30.47
CA GLY A 116 27.22 -59.27 29.78
C GLY A 116 27.33 -59.65 28.33
N ARG A 117 26.97 -58.68 27.47
CA ARG A 117 27.71 -58.56 26.18
C ARG A 117 28.07 -57.13 25.94
N THR A 118 29.38 -56.89 25.96
CA THR A 118 30.11 -55.71 25.52
C THR A 118 29.58 -55.22 24.19
N GLY A 119 29.00 -54.04 24.22
CA GLY A 119 28.69 -53.29 22.99
C GLY A 119 29.98 -52.88 22.31
N THR A 120 30.11 -53.29 21.08
CA THR A 120 31.07 -52.70 20.14
C THR A 120 30.86 -51.21 20.07
N PRO A 121 31.90 -50.35 20.16
CA PRO A 121 31.74 -48.93 20.04
C PRO A 121 31.21 -48.61 18.66
N ALA A 122 30.15 -47.79 18.60
CA ALA A 122 29.65 -47.23 17.36
C ALA A 122 30.80 -46.56 16.60
N ALA A 123 31.04 -47.03 15.39
CA ALA A 123 32.08 -46.49 14.50
C ALA A 123 31.89 -44.98 14.36
N SER A 124 32.93 -44.24 14.62
CA SER A 124 33.03 -42.79 14.39
C SER A 124 32.57 -42.48 12.98
N PRO A 125 31.79 -41.40 12.74
CA PRO A 125 31.30 -41.08 11.41
C PRO A 125 32.49 -40.87 10.48
N PRO A 126 32.43 -41.38 9.24
CA PRO A 126 33.53 -41.25 8.27
C PRO A 126 33.79 -39.79 7.95
N ALA A 127 35.04 -39.43 7.75
CA ALA A 127 35.47 -38.08 7.40
C ALA A 127 34.60 -37.47 6.31
N GLY A 128 34.19 -36.21 6.44
CA GLY A 128 33.09 -35.57 5.71
C GLY A 128 33.06 -35.67 4.17
N GLY A 129 34.07 -36.17 3.51
CA GLY A 129 34.10 -36.46 2.08
C GLY A 129 33.42 -37.79 1.70
N THR A 130 33.64 -38.83 2.52
CA THR A 130 33.04 -40.16 2.28
C THR A 130 31.55 -40.20 2.55
N ALA A 131 31.07 -39.44 3.55
CA ALA A 131 29.66 -39.33 3.89
C ALA A 131 28.86 -38.67 2.75
N LEU A 132 29.40 -37.60 2.14
CA LEU A 132 28.75 -36.92 1.02
C LEU A 132 28.69 -37.78 -0.24
N ALA A 133 29.73 -38.51 -0.55
CA ALA A 133 29.77 -39.46 -1.67
C ALA A 133 28.75 -40.59 -1.45
N ALA A 134 28.62 -41.09 -0.22
CA ALA A 134 27.61 -42.09 0.14
C ALA A 134 26.18 -41.56 -0.03
N LEU A 135 25.91 -40.31 0.39
CA LEU A 135 24.64 -39.67 0.19
C LEU A 135 24.28 -39.48 -1.29
N ALA A 136 25.23 -39.01 -2.11
CA ALA A 136 25.02 -38.86 -3.56
C ALA A 136 24.76 -40.23 -4.23
N ALA A 137 25.50 -41.28 -3.82
CA ALA A 137 25.26 -42.63 -4.30
C ALA A 137 23.89 -43.19 -3.89
N TYR A 138 23.45 -42.91 -2.67
CA TYR A 138 22.10 -43.24 -2.19
C TYR A 138 21.04 -42.54 -3.04
N CYS A 139 21.16 -41.23 -3.23
CA CYS A 139 20.20 -40.44 -4.03
C CYS A 139 20.07 -41.01 -5.45
N ARG A 140 21.18 -41.36 -6.08
CA ARG A 140 21.15 -42.00 -7.44
C ARG A 140 20.43 -43.35 -7.44
N ARG A 141 20.75 -44.23 -6.50
CA ARG A 141 20.11 -45.56 -6.42
C ARG A 141 18.61 -45.46 -6.24
N GLN A 142 18.16 -44.56 -5.38
CA GLN A 142 16.77 -44.37 -5.04
C GLN A 142 16.04 -43.36 -5.93
N ARG A 143 16.71 -42.77 -6.93
CA ARG A 143 16.18 -41.63 -7.69
C ARG A 143 15.60 -40.55 -6.79
N ALA A 144 16.31 -40.26 -5.71
CA ALA A 144 15.79 -39.38 -4.67
C ALA A 144 15.85 -37.92 -5.08
N THR A 145 14.77 -37.17 -4.83
CA THR A 145 14.76 -35.71 -4.86
C THR A 145 14.96 -35.20 -3.43
N VAL A 146 15.81 -34.20 -3.24
CA VAL A 146 16.10 -33.62 -1.94
C VAL A 146 15.24 -32.38 -1.71
N LEU A 147 14.56 -32.32 -0.57
CA LEU A 147 13.85 -31.12 -0.09
C LEU A 147 14.58 -30.58 1.15
N LEU A 148 15.19 -29.41 1.02
CA LEU A 148 15.68 -28.62 2.15
C LEU A 148 14.63 -27.58 2.51
N ASP A 149 13.91 -27.85 3.59
CA ASP A 149 12.75 -27.04 3.98
C ASP A 149 13.13 -26.02 5.06
N ASP A 150 12.79 -24.74 4.82
CA ASP A 150 13.04 -23.62 5.73
C ASP A 150 14.52 -23.38 6.08
N CYS A 151 15.32 -23.13 5.05
CA CYS A 151 16.80 -23.03 5.14
C CYS A 151 17.33 -21.74 5.79
N ASP A 152 16.47 -20.78 6.13
CA ASP A 152 16.90 -19.43 6.56
C ASP A 152 17.95 -19.41 7.69
N PRO A 153 17.85 -20.21 8.78
CA PRO A 153 18.83 -20.19 9.85
C PRO A 153 20.23 -20.65 9.46
N VAL A 154 20.29 -21.54 8.46
CA VAL A 154 21.52 -22.21 8.01
C VAL A 154 21.74 -22.05 6.51
N ARG A 155 21.30 -20.93 5.94
CA ARG A 155 21.32 -20.67 4.48
C ARG A 155 22.71 -20.86 3.86
N ALA A 156 23.74 -20.30 4.50
CA ALA A 156 25.10 -20.45 4.02
C ALA A 156 25.60 -21.90 4.03
N GLU A 157 25.18 -22.69 5.01
CA GLU A 157 25.52 -24.12 5.09
C GLU A 157 24.76 -24.93 4.05
N CYS A 158 23.48 -24.64 3.86
CA CYS A 158 22.67 -25.22 2.78
C CYS A 158 23.28 -24.92 1.41
N ALA A 159 23.67 -23.68 1.15
CA ALA A 159 24.33 -23.30 -0.10
C ALA A 159 25.65 -24.09 -0.34
N ARG A 160 26.47 -24.25 0.71
CA ARG A 160 27.70 -25.07 0.62
C ARG A 160 27.38 -26.54 0.37
N LEU A 161 26.37 -27.09 1.05
CA LEU A 161 25.96 -28.48 0.88
C LEU A 161 25.41 -28.73 -0.53
N VAL A 162 24.48 -27.91 -1.02
CA VAL A 162 23.88 -28.00 -2.36
C VAL A 162 24.97 -27.97 -3.43
N ARG A 163 25.92 -27.01 -3.35
CA ARG A 163 27.05 -26.91 -4.29
C ARG A 163 27.89 -28.19 -4.31
N ARG A 164 28.15 -28.79 -3.16
CA ARG A 164 28.92 -30.03 -3.06
C ARG A 164 28.17 -31.25 -3.60
N LEU A 165 26.85 -31.32 -3.32
CA LEU A 165 25.98 -32.40 -3.84
C LEU A 165 25.87 -32.35 -5.37
N LEU A 166 25.64 -31.17 -5.94
CA LEU A 166 25.52 -30.99 -7.40
C LEU A 166 26.85 -31.24 -8.13
N ARG A 167 28.00 -30.95 -7.49
CA ARG A 167 29.32 -31.34 -8.04
C ARG A 167 29.53 -32.84 -8.00
N ALA A 168 29.02 -33.53 -6.98
CA ALA A 168 29.16 -35.00 -6.86
C ALA A 168 28.15 -35.73 -7.78
N ASP A 169 27.00 -35.15 -8.03
CA ASP A 169 25.95 -35.68 -8.90
C ASP A 169 25.14 -34.57 -9.57
N PRO A 170 25.48 -34.16 -10.79
CA PRO A 170 24.74 -33.14 -11.53
C PRO A 170 23.29 -33.53 -11.90
N SER A 171 22.98 -34.84 -11.85
CA SER A 171 21.62 -35.33 -12.15
C SER A 171 20.65 -35.17 -10.96
N LEU A 172 21.17 -34.88 -9.76
CA LEU A 172 20.38 -34.71 -8.56
C LEU A 172 19.41 -33.53 -8.70
N ARG A 173 18.20 -33.72 -8.18
CA ARG A 173 17.18 -32.66 -8.10
C ARG A 173 17.04 -32.21 -6.67
N ILE A 174 17.15 -30.91 -6.45
CA ILE A 174 17.06 -30.28 -5.12
C ILE A 174 16.04 -29.19 -5.16
N VAL A 175 15.09 -29.23 -4.23
CA VAL A 175 14.14 -28.16 -3.95
C VAL A 175 14.50 -27.54 -2.59
N VAL A 176 14.51 -26.23 -2.55
CA VAL A 176 14.80 -25.47 -1.33
C VAL A 176 13.64 -24.55 -1.03
N THR A 177 13.27 -24.41 0.23
CA THR A 177 12.38 -23.34 0.67
C THR A 177 13.12 -22.41 1.64
N ALA A 178 13.05 -21.12 1.38
CA ALA A 178 13.67 -20.08 2.20
C ALA A 178 12.93 -18.75 2.00
N ARG A 179 13.22 -17.74 2.80
CA ARG A 179 12.72 -16.37 2.57
C ARG A 179 13.43 -15.71 1.41
N GLY A 180 14.70 -16.03 1.20
CA GLY A 180 15.51 -15.51 0.11
C GLY A 180 16.35 -16.61 -0.56
N PRO A 181 16.96 -16.31 -1.73
CA PRO A 181 17.73 -17.27 -2.51
C PRO A 181 19.00 -17.72 -1.80
N LEU A 182 19.54 -18.88 -2.20
CA LEU A 182 20.83 -19.36 -1.75
C LEU A 182 22.00 -18.62 -2.42
N GLY A 183 21.78 -17.99 -3.57
CA GLY A 183 22.80 -17.26 -4.34
C GLY A 183 23.75 -18.17 -5.11
N LEU A 184 23.25 -19.29 -5.65
CA LEU A 184 24.01 -20.22 -6.47
C LEU A 184 23.73 -20.01 -7.97
N ALA A 185 24.74 -20.23 -8.82
CA ALA A 185 24.61 -20.03 -10.27
C ALA A 185 23.58 -20.99 -10.91
N GLU A 186 23.48 -22.20 -10.37
CA GLU A 186 22.57 -23.26 -10.83
C GLU A 186 21.14 -23.05 -10.32
N GLU A 187 20.90 -22.06 -9.46
CA GLU A 187 19.63 -21.84 -8.79
C GLU A 187 18.58 -21.21 -9.71
N ARG A 188 17.41 -21.80 -9.71
CA ARG A 188 16.20 -21.19 -10.29
C ARG A 188 15.27 -20.78 -9.15
N VAL A 189 15.02 -19.49 -9.05
CA VAL A 189 14.22 -18.91 -7.97
C VAL A 189 12.79 -18.74 -8.46
N VAL A 190 11.83 -19.19 -7.66
CA VAL A 190 10.41 -18.92 -7.83
C VAL A 190 9.94 -18.19 -6.59
N GLU A 191 9.59 -16.92 -6.76
CA GLU A 191 9.07 -16.09 -5.69
C GLU A 191 7.55 -16.28 -5.56
N LEU A 192 7.09 -16.55 -4.35
CA LEU A 192 5.68 -16.73 -4.04
C LEU A 192 5.14 -15.44 -3.41
N ALA A 193 4.21 -14.80 -4.12
CA ALA A 193 3.42 -13.69 -3.59
C ALA A 193 2.27 -14.21 -2.70
N PRO A 194 1.63 -13.37 -1.86
CA PRO A 194 0.34 -13.66 -1.24
C PRO A 194 -0.71 -14.11 -2.26
N LEU A 195 -1.78 -14.77 -1.79
CA LEU A 195 -2.88 -15.18 -2.68
C LEU A 195 -3.68 -13.95 -3.11
N ALA A 196 -4.05 -13.91 -4.40
CA ALA A 196 -4.92 -12.87 -4.91
C ALA A 196 -6.28 -12.90 -4.20
N VAL A 197 -6.77 -11.74 -3.79
CA VAL A 197 -8.08 -11.60 -3.13
C VAL A 197 -9.19 -11.48 -4.15
N THR A 198 -8.94 -10.75 -5.26
CA THR A 198 -9.88 -10.59 -6.37
C THR A 198 -9.18 -10.88 -7.70
N LEU A 199 -9.92 -11.44 -8.66
CA LEU A 199 -9.50 -11.68 -10.03
C LEU A 199 -10.35 -10.79 -10.96
N GLY A 200 -9.81 -9.63 -11.40
CA GLY A 200 -10.55 -8.70 -12.25
C GLY A 200 -11.76 -8.04 -11.55
N GLU A 201 -12.75 -7.60 -12.33
CA GLU A 201 -13.92 -6.87 -11.81
C GLU A 201 -14.80 -7.76 -10.91
N GLY A 202 -14.52 -7.77 -9.60
CA GLY A 202 -15.42 -8.34 -8.58
C GLY A 202 -15.44 -9.86 -8.45
N ILE A 203 -14.55 -10.58 -9.15
CA ILE A 203 -14.45 -12.04 -9.04
C ILE A 203 -13.60 -12.38 -7.80
N ALA A 204 -14.15 -13.22 -6.91
CA ALA A 204 -13.44 -13.70 -5.73
C ALA A 204 -12.18 -14.50 -6.12
N GLY A 205 -11.03 -14.11 -5.55
CA GLY A 205 -9.75 -14.77 -5.79
C GLY A 205 -9.48 -15.95 -4.86
N PRO A 206 -8.34 -16.62 -5.04
CA PRO A 206 -7.98 -17.82 -4.27
C PRO A 206 -7.82 -17.59 -2.77
N ALA A 207 -7.53 -16.37 -2.31
CA ALA A 207 -7.54 -16.04 -0.88
C ALA A 207 -8.93 -16.21 -0.27
N VAL A 208 -9.96 -15.75 -0.98
CA VAL A 208 -11.37 -15.88 -0.57
C VAL A 208 -11.81 -17.34 -0.63
N GLU A 209 -11.40 -18.08 -1.66
CA GLU A 209 -11.65 -19.51 -1.77
C GLU A 209 -11.05 -20.28 -0.57
N LEU A 210 -9.82 -19.97 -0.20
CA LEU A 210 -9.15 -20.59 0.97
C LEU A 210 -9.93 -20.32 2.27
N LEU A 211 -10.42 -19.09 2.48
CA LEU A 211 -11.22 -18.76 3.67
C LEU A 211 -12.58 -19.44 3.61
N ALA A 212 -13.27 -19.41 2.48
CA ALA A 212 -14.58 -20.02 2.28
C ALA A 212 -14.57 -21.53 2.50
N THR A 213 -13.55 -22.24 1.99
CA THR A 213 -13.41 -23.72 2.19
C THR A 213 -13.22 -24.10 3.66
N ARG A 214 -12.66 -23.19 4.48
CA ARG A 214 -12.46 -23.42 5.92
C ARG A 214 -13.66 -23.03 6.77
N THR A 215 -14.50 -22.14 6.30
CA THR A 215 -15.61 -21.57 7.08
C THR A 215 -16.98 -22.11 6.69
N GLY A 216 -17.12 -22.65 5.47
CA GLY A 216 -18.40 -23.07 4.92
C GLY A 216 -19.42 -21.93 4.73
N THR A 217 -18.97 -20.66 4.80
CA THR A 217 -19.85 -19.48 4.80
C THR A 217 -19.93 -18.86 3.41
N ALA A 218 -21.15 -18.46 3.01
CA ALA A 218 -21.43 -17.83 1.71
C ALA A 218 -21.73 -16.32 1.83
N ALA A 219 -20.89 -15.55 2.53
CA ALA A 219 -20.98 -14.08 2.60
C ALA A 219 -19.81 -13.43 1.86
N PRO A 220 -19.86 -13.31 0.51
CA PRO A 220 -18.70 -12.98 -0.32
C PRO A 220 -18.08 -11.62 0.02
N GLU A 221 -18.88 -10.61 0.34
CA GLU A 221 -18.37 -9.26 0.66
C GLU A 221 -17.54 -9.25 1.95
N LEU A 222 -17.99 -9.94 3.00
CA LEU A 222 -17.24 -10.05 4.25
C LEU A 222 -15.98 -10.90 4.10
N LEU A 223 -16.05 -11.99 3.31
CA LEU A 223 -14.87 -12.82 3.02
C LEU A 223 -13.81 -12.02 2.26
N VAL A 224 -14.21 -11.23 1.27
CA VAL A 224 -13.31 -10.34 0.52
C VAL A 224 -12.69 -9.31 1.47
N ALA A 225 -13.50 -8.63 2.31
CA ALA A 225 -13.00 -7.63 3.25
C ALA A 225 -11.97 -8.22 4.23
N VAL A 226 -12.25 -9.40 4.79
CA VAL A 226 -11.30 -10.09 5.69
C VAL A 226 -10.02 -10.46 4.95
N CYS A 227 -10.10 -11.03 3.74
CA CYS A 227 -8.92 -11.42 2.97
C CYS A 227 -8.08 -10.20 2.53
N GLN A 228 -8.71 -9.08 2.20
CA GLN A 228 -8.02 -7.82 1.90
C GLN A 228 -7.24 -7.30 3.11
N ALA A 229 -7.88 -7.25 4.27
CA ALA A 229 -7.23 -6.79 5.49
C ALA A 229 -6.13 -7.75 5.99
N LEU A 230 -6.15 -9.03 5.59
CA LEU A 230 -5.10 -10.03 5.81
C LEU A 230 -4.08 -10.09 4.67
N GLU A 231 -4.17 -9.17 3.68
CA GLU A 231 -3.27 -9.05 2.53
C GLU A 231 -3.09 -10.37 1.77
N GLY A 232 -4.11 -11.23 1.72
CA GLY A 232 -4.07 -12.52 1.04
C GLY A 232 -3.08 -13.54 1.62
N SER A 233 -2.52 -13.32 2.82
CA SER A 233 -1.54 -14.22 3.45
C SER A 233 -2.18 -15.56 3.85
N PRO A 234 -1.74 -16.72 3.28
CA PRO A 234 -2.35 -18.02 3.60
C PRO A 234 -2.29 -18.39 5.09
N LEU A 235 -1.19 -18.05 5.77
CA LEU A 235 -1.06 -18.30 7.21
C LEU A 235 -2.03 -17.40 8.00
N ALA A 236 -2.12 -16.12 7.67
CA ALA A 236 -3.02 -15.19 8.33
C ALA A 236 -4.48 -15.63 8.14
N ILE A 237 -4.87 -16.03 6.93
CA ILE A 237 -6.20 -16.55 6.60
C ILE A 237 -6.49 -17.84 7.39
N ALA A 238 -5.52 -18.75 7.47
CA ALA A 238 -5.69 -19.99 8.22
C ALA A 238 -5.89 -19.77 9.72
N LEU A 239 -5.10 -18.84 10.31
CA LEU A 239 -5.22 -18.46 11.71
C LEU A 239 -6.50 -17.68 12.00
N ALA A 240 -6.91 -16.79 11.10
CA ALA A 240 -8.18 -16.06 11.20
C ALA A 240 -9.39 -17.00 11.09
N ALA A 241 -9.36 -17.96 10.16
CA ALA A 241 -10.41 -18.97 10.04
C ALA A 241 -10.60 -19.77 11.34
N HIS A 242 -9.52 -20.07 12.06
CA HIS A 242 -9.59 -20.76 13.35
C HIS A 242 -10.25 -19.92 14.45
N GLN A 243 -10.26 -18.58 14.34
CA GLN A 243 -10.97 -17.72 15.29
C GLN A 243 -12.50 -17.82 15.14
N LEU A 244 -12.99 -18.26 13.99
CA LEU A 244 -14.42 -18.43 13.74
C LEU A 244 -15.06 -19.57 14.58
N ASP A 245 -14.25 -20.37 15.22
CA ASP A 245 -14.72 -21.30 16.28
C ASP A 245 -15.22 -20.55 17.53
N ARG A 246 -14.84 -19.27 17.69
CA ARG A 246 -15.09 -18.46 18.89
C ARG A 246 -15.86 -17.17 18.62
N MET A 247 -15.88 -16.69 17.37
CA MET A 247 -16.54 -15.44 16.97
C MET A 247 -17.20 -15.57 15.60
N SER A 248 -18.19 -14.72 15.33
CA SER A 248 -18.83 -14.68 14.02
C SER A 248 -17.98 -13.98 12.95
N LEU A 249 -18.24 -14.26 11.67
CA LEU A 249 -17.54 -13.61 10.54
C LEU A 249 -17.65 -12.07 10.57
N PRO A 250 -18.80 -11.43 10.87
CA PRO A 250 -18.87 -9.98 11.04
C PRO A 250 -17.98 -9.45 12.16
N GLN A 251 -17.90 -10.16 13.30
CA GLN A 251 -17.00 -9.77 14.40
C GLN A 251 -15.54 -9.89 14.00
N LEU A 252 -15.17 -10.96 13.29
CA LEU A 252 -13.83 -11.12 12.74
C LEU A 252 -13.51 -9.99 11.74
N ALA A 253 -14.43 -9.66 10.83
CA ALA A 253 -14.25 -8.57 9.87
C ALA A 253 -14.02 -7.22 10.59
N ALA A 254 -14.82 -6.90 11.59
CA ALA A 254 -14.65 -5.69 12.39
C ALA A 254 -13.31 -5.67 13.15
N GLN A 255 -12.88 -6.81 13.69
CA GLN A 255 -11.59 -6.92 14.39
C GLN A 255 -10.40 -6.76 13.44
N VAL A 256 -10.48 -7.33 12.24
CA VAL A 256 -9.41 -7.24 11.24
C VAL A 256 -9.34 -5.84 10.61
N ASP A 257 -10.49 -5.15 10.49
CA ASP A 257 -10.55 -3.77 9.97
C ASP A 257 -10.02 -2.74 10.98
N SER A 258 -9.95 -3.09 12.27
CA SER A 258 -9.37 -2.23 13.28
C SER A 258 -7.84 -2.13 13.10
N ASP A 259 -7.25 -0.97 13.47
CA ASP A 259 -5.79 -0.75 13.47
C ASP A 259 -5.05 -1.57 14.56
N GLY A 260 -5.74 -2.50 15.21
CA GLY A 260 -5.17 -3.39 16.20
C GLY A 260 -4.26 -4.46 15.58
N PRO A 261 -3.26 -4.94 16.34
CA PRO A 261 -2.34 -5.96 15.86
C PRO A 261 -3.04 -7.29 15.61
N LEU A 262 -2.64 -7.97 14.53
CA LEU A 262 -3.17 -9.28 14.15
C LEU A 262 -2.49 -10.41 14.95
N PHE A 263 -2.82 -10.55 16.23
CA PHE A 263 -2.26 -11.61 17.09
C PHE A 263 -3.13 -12.87 17.10
N TYR A 264 -3.31 -13.48 15.93
CA TYR A 264 -4.03 -14.74 15.85
C TYR A 264 -3.12 -15.90 16.23
N ALA A 265 -3.60 -16.75 17.14
CA ALA A 265 -2.98 -18.01 17.49
C ALA A 265 -3.89 -19.18 17.09
N GLY A 266 -3.30 -20.27 16.66
CA GLY A 266 -4.02 -21.47 16.26
C GLY A 266 -3.13 -22.72 16.29
N PRO A 267 -3.70 -23.90 16.09
CA PRO A 267 -2.92 -25.13 15.97
C PRO A 267 -2.07 -25.07 14.72
N ALA A 268 -0.77 -25.29 14.85
CA ALA A 268 0.15 -25.30 13.75
C ALA A 268 1.10 -26.49 13.82
N ALA A 269 1.63 -26.88 12.67
CA ALA A 269 2.58 -27.97 12.55
C ALA A 269 3.92 -27.68 13.25
N THR A 270 4.26 -26.39 13.43
CA THR A 270 5.51 -25.96 14.08
C THR A 270 5.26 -24.79 15.01
N VAL A 271 6.07 -24.65 16.07
CA VAL A 271 5.97 -23.59 17.08
C VAL A 271 5.97 -22.20 16.47
N ARG A 272 6.77 -21.96 15.43
CA ARG A 272 6.89 -20.67 14.76
C ARG A 272 5.66 -20.27 13.92
N HIS A 273 4.77 -21.20 13.58
CA HIS A 273 3.54 -20.92 12.83
C HIS A 273 2.29 -20.94 13.72
N THR A 274 2.47 -21.03 15.04
CA THR A 274 1.36 -20.98 16.01
C THR A 274 0.69 -19.61 16.04
N SER A 275 1.39 -18.55 15.62
CA SER A 275 0.84 -17.19 15.47
C SER A 275 1.60 -16.42 14.41
N LEU A 276 1.01 -15.32 13.90
CA LEU A 276 1.70 -14.39 13.02
C LEU A 276 2.91 -13.76 13.73
N HIS A 277 2.77 -13.43 15.00
CA HIS A 277 3.87 -12.93 15.82
C HIS A 277 5.06 -13.90 15.86
N ALA A 278 4.82 -15.18 16.13
CA ALA A 278 5.89 -16.20 16.17
C ALA A 278 6.59 -16.35 14.80
N ALA A 279 5.82 -16.27 13.72
CA ALA A 279 6.37 -16.32 12.36
C ALA A 279 7.28 -15.12 12.04
N GLN A 280 6.92 -13.92 12.50
CA GLN A 280 7.75 -12.72 12.34
C GLN A 280 8.95 -12.72 13.28
N ALA A 281 8.78 -13.13 14.55
CA ALA A 281 9.86 -13.23 15.53
C ALA A 281 11.00 -14.14 15.04
N ALA A 282 10.66 -15.26 14.41
CA ALA A 282 11.64 -16.16 13.80
C ALA A 282 12.50 -15.46 12.72
N GLY A 283 11.89 -14.60 11.89
CA GLY A 283 12.63 -13.80 10.91
C GLY A 283 13.48 -12.70 11.54
N TYR A 284 12.92 -12.02 12.53
CA TYR A 284 13.60 -10.95 13.25
C TYR A 284 14.87 -11.43 13.96
N ALA A 285 14.84 -12.64 14.51
CA ALA A 285 15.98 -13.26 15.13
C ALA A 285 17.19 -13.45 14.17
N LEU A 286 16.92 -13.60 12.87
CA LEU A 286 17.96 -13.75 11.83
C LEU A 286 18.52 -12.43 11.31
N CYS A 287 17.87 -11.31 11.60
CA CYS A 287 18.29 -9.99 11.15
C CYS A 287 19.48 -9.46 11.97
N SER A 288 20.34 -8.65 11.34
CA SER A 288 21.38 -7.90 12.04
C SER A 288 20.75 -6.86 13.00
N PRO A 289 21.49 -6.37 14.01
CA PRO A 289 20.97 -5.33 14.90
C PRO A 289 20.50 -4.07 14.15
N THR A 290 21.19 -3.66 13.09
CA THR A 290 20.79 -2.54 12.24
C THR A 290 19.50 -2.83 11.48
N ASP A 291 19.38 -4.01 10.86
CA ASP A 291 18.19 -4.39 10.12
C ASP A 291 16.95 -4.50 11.04
N ARG A 292 17.12 -4.97 12.28
CA ARG A 292 16.07 -5.00 13.30
C ARG A 292 15.53 -3.62 13.64
N ARG A 293 16.45 -2.65 13.83
CA ARG A 293 16.05 -1.26 14.09
C ARG A 293 15.35 -0.63 12.90
N VAL A 294 15.87 -0.83 11.68
CA VAL A 294 15.23 -0.34 10.45
C VAL A 294 13.85 -0.97 10.31
N TRP A 295 13.71 -2.28 10.47
CA TRP A 295 12.39 -2.93 10.44
C TRP A 295 11.43 -2.33 11.47
N ALA A 296 11.85 -2.20 12.74
CA ALA A 296 11.03 -1.64 13.78
C ALA A 296 10.58 -0.20 13.45
N ARG A 297 11.50 0.66 12.97
CA ARG A 297 11.20 2.06 12.62
C ARG A 297 10.31 2.18 11.38
N LEU A 298 10.48 1.34 10.35
CA LEU A 298 9.60 1.29 9.19
C LEU A 298 8.14 0.98 9.55
N SER A 299 7.89 0.36 10.70
CA SER A 299 6.54 -0.03 11.13
C SER A 299 5.58 1.13 11.36
N VAL A 300 6.08 2.37 11.46
CA VAL A 300 5.23 3.56 11.58
C VAL A 300 4.62 3.98 10.24
N LEU A 301 5.16 3.47 9.10
CA LEU A 301 4.68 3.75 7.75
C LEU A 301 3.48 2.83 7.43
N PRO A 302 2.27 3.35 7.23
CA PRO A 302 1.10 2.54 6.90
C PRO A 302 1.02 2.21 5.41
N GLY A 303 1.54 3.09 4.55
CA GLY A 303 1.52 2.99 3.10
C GLY A 303 2.83 2.49 2.50
N ASP A 304 2.85 2.49 1.17
CA ASP A 304 4.07 2.27 0.41
C ASP A 304 5.02 3.46 0.60
N PHE A 305 6.32 3.21 0.51
CA PHE A 305 7.34 4.23 0.75
C PHE A 305 8.52 4.06 -0.21
N ASP A 306 9.21 5.13 -0.48
CA ASP A 306 10.46 5.15 -1.22
C ASP A 306 11.68 5.12 -0.27
N PRO A 307 12.92 4.99 -0.79
CA PRO A 307 14.14 5.02 0.02
C PRO A 307 14.32 6.33 0.79
N TRP A 308 13.88 7.47 0.23
CA TRP A 308 14.01 8.76 0.90
C TRP A 308 13.16 8.82 2.18
N LEU A 309 11.88 8.45 2.08
CA LEU A 309 10.97 8.41 3.25
C LEU A 309 11.46 7.41 4.31
N ALA A 310 11.93 6.22 3.86
CA ALA A 310 12.54 5.24 4.74
C ALA A 310 13.78 5.82 5.46
N GLY A 311 14.64 6.55 4.74
CA GLY A 311 15.80 7.24 5.29
C GLY A 311 15.42 8.25 6.36
N CYS A 312 14.43 9.11 6.08
CA CYS A 312 13.95 10.12 7.04
C CYS A 312 13.42 9.50 8.34
N VAL A 313 12.70 8.39 8.25
CA VAL A 313 12.09 7.73 9.41
C VAL A 313 13.09 6.90 10.19
N CYS A 314 13.98 6.18 9.49
CA CYS A 314 14.86 5.18 10.10
C CYS A 314 16.20 5.73 10.55
N ALA A 315 16.72 6.80 9.93
CA ALA A 315 18.02 7.34 10.29
C ALA A 315 18.03 7.95 11.70
N GLY A 316 19.18 7.88 12.35
CA GLY A 316 19.43 8.40 13.68
C GLY A 316 20.89 8.22 14.07
N SER A 317 21.24 8.53 15.32
CA SER A 317 22.61 8.40 15.82
C SER A 317 23.16 6.96 15.77
N ASP A 318 22.27 5.99 15.81
CA ASP A 318 22.55 4.55 15.86
C ASP A 318 22.34 3.82 14.52
N VAL A 319 21.69 4.48 13.54
CA VAL A 319 21.50 4.00 12.17
C VAL A 319 21.84 5.14 11.21
N PRO A 320 23.03 5.17 10.61
CA PRO A 320 23.38 6.16 9.60
C PRO A 320 22.44 6.10 8.39
N ALA A 321 22.10 7.25 7.80
CA ALA A 321 21.21 7.29 6.62
C ALA A 321 21.72 6.39 5.48
N ALA A 322 23.03 6.40 5.22
CA ALA A 322 23.64 5.53 4.19
C ALA A 322 23.50 4.01 4.47
N ALA A 323 23.18 3.61 5.69
CA ALA A 323 22.95 2.20 6.03
C ALA A 323 21.53 1.72 5.75
N VAL A 324 20.57 2.66 5.59
CA VAL A 324 19.14 2.34 5.44
C VAL A 324 18.88 1.61 4.12
N ASP A 325 19.42 2.08 3.01
CA ASP A 325 19.24 1.45 1.68
C ASP A 325 19.73 0.00 1.68
N GLY A 326 20.93 -0.22 2.26
CA GLY A 326 21.48 -1.57 2.40
C GLY A 326 20.62 -2.46 3.31
N ALA A 327 20.01 -1.90 4.36
CA ALA A 327 19.10 -2.62 5.23
C ALA A 327 17.79 -2.96 4.51
N LEU A 328 17.21 -2.04 3.72
CA LEU A 328 16.03 -2.29 2.89
C LEU A 328 16.25 -3.47 1.94
N GLU A 329 17.37 -3.51 1.24
CA GLU A 329 17.68 -4.62 0.33
C GLU A 329 17.86 -5.95 1.06
N ARG A 330 18.50 -5.96 2.25
CA ARG A 330 18.60 -7.19 3.07
C ARG A 330 17.21 -7.63 3.58
N LEU A 331 16.38 -6.69 4.07
CA LEU A 331 15.02 -6.99 4.51
C LEU A 331 14.14 -7.48 3.36
N ARG A 332 14.33 -6.93 2.16
CA ARG A 332 13.68 -7.43 0.93
C ARG A 332 14.13 -8.85 0.60
N THR A 333 15.44 -9.12 0.64
CA THR A 333 15.99 -10.44 0.35
C THR A 333 15.46 -11.54 1.29
N VAL A 334 15.06 -11.17 2.50
CA VAL A 334 14.42 -12.10 3.47
C VAL A 334 12.91 -11.94 3.53
N SER A 335 12.30 -11.31 2.52
CA SER A 335 10.85 -11.13 2.35
C SER A 335 10.16 -10.55 3.59
N VAL A 336 10.78 -9.58 4.25
CA VAL A 336 10.18 -8.74 5.29
C VAL A 336 9.58 -7.49 4.68
N VAL A 337 10.27 -6.92 3.69
CA VAL A 337 9.83 -5.78 2.88
C VAL A 337 9.59 -6.28 1.47
N GLU A 338 8.48 -5.89 0.87
CA GLU A 338 8.14 -6.19 -0.52
C GLU A 338 8.46 -4.99 -1.40
N ARG A 339 8.89 -5.25 -2.64
CA ARG A 339 9.05 -4.20 -3.66
C ARG A 339 7.78 -4.12 -4.49
N VAL A 340 7.13 -2.97 -4.46
CA VAL A 340 5.85 -2.72 -5.15
C VAL A 340 6.09 -2.16 -6.56
N ARG A 341 7.14 -1.35 -6.71
CA ARG A 341 7.51 -0.76 -8.00
C ARG A 341 9.04 -0.84 -8.19
N GLU A 342 9.47 -1.31 -9.36
CA GLU A 342 10.89 -1.37 -9.72
C GLU A 342 11.47 0.03 -9.96
N ALA A 343 12.79 0.16 -9.72
CA ALA A 343 13.53 1.34 -10.12
C ALA A 343 13.62 1.42 -11.66
N GLY A 344 13.51 2.63 -12.21
CA GLY A 344 13.70 2.86 -13.65
C GLY A 344 12.43 2.81 -14.49
N GLY A 345 11.25 2.64 -13.87
CA GLY A 345 10.00 3.01 -14.51
C GLY A 345 10.07 4.50 -14.90
N VAL A 346 9.62 4.84 -16.12
CA VAL A 346 9.59 6.22 -16.59
C VAL A 346 8.18 6.73 -16.47
N HIS A 347 8.05 7.93 -15.96
CA HIS A 347 6.77 8.60 -15.84
C HIS A 347 6.23 8.90 -17.25
N GLU A 348 5.04 8.42 -17.61
CA GLU A 348 4.46 8.56 -18.97
C GLU A 348 4.39 10.02 -19.45
N ASP A 349 4.09 10.97 -18.57
CA ASP A 349 3.89 12.37 -18.95
C ASP A 349 5.14 13.24 -18.77
N THR A 350 6.07 12.89 -17.88
CA THR A 350 7.23 13.76 -17.59
C THR A 350 8.56 13.17 -18.03
N GLY A 351 8.60 11.88 -18.37
CA GLY A 351 9.84 11.16 -18.69
C GLY A 351 10.80 10.99 -17.49
N ALA A 352 10.40 11.39 -16.30
CA ALA A 352 11.23 11.29 -15.10
C ALA A 352 11.33 9.83 -14.62
N ALA A 353 12.52 9.42 -14.19
CA ALA A 353 12.73 8.10 -13.59
C ALA A 353 11.98 8.03 -12.24
N LEU A 354 11.18 7.00 -12.09
CA LEU A 354 10.45 6.76 -10.85
C LEU A 354 11.35 6.03 -9.83
N PRO A 355 11.40 6.47 -8.57
CA PRO A 355 12.11 5.72 -7.53
C PRO A 355 11.43 4.36 -7.27
N PRO A 356 12.20 3.37 -6.79
CA PRO A 356 11.60 2.11 -6.34
C PRO A 356 10.66 2.38 -5.16
N ARG A 357 9.58 1.61 -5.07
CA ARG A 357 8.67 1.68 -3.92
C ARG A 357 8.61 0.35 -3.20
N TYR A 358 8.53 0.44 -1.89
CA TYR A 358 8.52 -0.68 -0.99
C TYR A 358 7.27 -0.67 -0.13
N ARG A 359 6.90 -1.85 0.36
CA ARG A 359 5.79 -2.05 1.30
C ARG A 359 6.25 -2.92 2.45
N LEU A 360 5.84 -2.56 3.66
CA LEU A 360 5.97 -3.42 4.82
C LEU A 360 4.62 -4.11 5.04
N PRO A 361 4.49 -5.43 4.78
CA PRO A 361 3.25 -6.15 4.99
C PRO A 361 2.70 -6.00 6.41
N ARG A 362 1.39 -6.00 6.58
CA ARG A 362 0.72 -5.72 7.86
C ARG A 362 1.26 -6.56 9.01
N ALA A 363 1.43 -7.87 8.80
CA ALA A 363 1.98 -8.75 9.86
C ALA A 363 3.40 -8.37 10.28
N ALA A 364 4.25 -7.95 9.33
CA ALA A 364 5.61 -7.47 9.62
C ALA A 364 5.58 -6.08 10.28
N ARG A 365 4.63 -5.21 9.88
CA ARG A 365 4.42 -3.89 10.46
C ARG A 365 3.94 -3.98 11.91
N ASP A 366 2.93 -4.81 12.20
CA ASP A 366 2.41 -5.01 13.55
C ASP A 366 3.48 -5.56 14.49
N PHE A 367 4.27 -6.53 14.02
CA PHE A 367 5.40 -7.08 14.76
C PHE A 367 6.48 -6.01 15.01
N GLY A 368 6.91 -5.30 13.96
CA GLY A 368 7.90 -4.23 14.06
C GLY A 368 7.46 -3.14 15.04
N ARG A 369 6.17 -2.77 15.03
CA ARG A 369 5.62 -1.77 15.95
C ARG A 369 5.63 -2.26 17.41
N ALA A 370 5.38 -3.54 17.66
CA ALA A 370 5.55 -4.11 18.99
C ALA A 370 7.01 -4.01 19.48
N GLN A 371 7.97 -4.34 18.60
CA GLN A 371 9.40 -4.20 18.90
C GLN A 371 9.81 -2.74 19.14
N LEU A 372 9.25 -1.80 18.36
CA LEU A 372 9.50 -0.37 18.50
C LEU A 372 9.01 0.18 19.86
N ARG A 373 7.82 -0.30 20.32
CA ARG A 373 7.27 0.02 21.64
C ARG A 373 8.10 -0.56 22.77
N GLU A 374 8.51 -1.82 22.64
CA GLU A 374 9.37 -2.48 23.62
C GLU A 374 10.71 -1.77 23.78
N ALA A 375 11.27 -1.23 22.68
CA ALA A 375 12.47 -0.41 22.69
C ALA A 375 12.25 1.02 23.22
N GLY A 376 11.00 1.47 23.44
CA GLY A 376 10.68 2.84 23.84
C GLY A 376 10.91 3.90 22.75
N GLU A 377 11.06 3.49 21.47
CA GLU A 377 11.39 4.38 20.36
C GLU A 377 10.15 4.87 19.56
N GLU A 378 8.94 4.39 19.87
CA GLU A 378 7.74 4.66 19.06
C GLU A 378 7.47 6.16 18.90
N SER A 379 7.54 6.93 19.99
CA SER A 379 7.31 8.38 19.98
C SER A 379 8.31 9.12 19.07
N ALA A 380 9.58 8.76 19.14
CA ALA A 380 10.62 9.36 18.31
C ALA A 380 10.45 9.01 16.81
N ALA A 381 10.08 7.77 16.51
CA ALA A 381 9.81 7.35 15.14
C ALA A 381 8.58 8.03 14.55
N LEU A 382 7.51 8.18 15.32
CA LEU A 382 6.30 8.90 14.88
C LEU A 382 6.56 10.38 14.63
N ARG A 383 7.39 11.05 15.45
CA ARG A 383 7.80 12.44 15.18
C ARG A 383 8.58 12.55 13.89
N ARG A 384 9.60 11.69 13.66
CA ARG A 384 10.36 11.69 12.39
C ARG A 384 9.45 11.41 11.19
N PHE A 385 8.51 10.50 11.33
CA PHE A 385 7.51 10.21 10.29
C PHE A 385 6.67 11.46 9.96
N ARG A 386 6.14 12.18 10.96
CA ARG A 386 5.36 13.40 10.72
C ARG A 386 6.20 14.53 10.12
N GLN A 387 7.45 14.70 10.58
CA GLN A 387 8.38 15.64 9.98
C GLN A 387 8.69 15.32 8.50
N ALA A 388 8.87 14.04 8.16
CA ALA A 388 9.05 13.61 6.77
C ALA A 388 7.80 13.88 5.93
N CYS A 389 6.60 13.61 6.45
CA CYS A 389 5.35 13.95 5.78
C CYS A 389 5.16 15.45 5.60
N ALA A 390 5.61 16.28 6.56
CA ALA A 390 5.59 17.74 6.42
C ALA A 390 6.53 18.21 5.30
N ALA A 391 7.72 17.62 5.19
CA ALA A 391 8.62 17.89 4.08
C ALA A 391 8.05 17.49 2.72
N LEU A 392 7.40 16.32 2.62
CA LEU A 392 6.69 15.87 1.40
C LEU A 392 5.55 16.82 1.03
N ALA A 393 4.75 17.25 2.00
CA ALA A 393 3.66 18.20 1.76
C ALA A 393 4.18 19.56 1.28
N ALA A 394 5.29 20.05 1.85
CA ALA A 394 5.95 21.27 1.42
C ALA A 394 6.52 21.14 -0.02
N GLU A 395 7.16 20.01 -0.35
CA GLU A 395 7.63 19.71 -1.70
C GLU A 395 6.47 19.69 -2.71
N ALA A 396 5.36 19.03 -2.37
CA ALA A 396 4.17 19.02 -3.19
C ALA A 396 3.60 20.43 -3.40
N GLN A 397 3.58 21.26 -2.37
CA GLN A 397 3.17 22.66 -2.46
C GLN A 397 4.09 23.45 -3.41
N ILE A 398 5.40 23.27 -3.33
CA ILE A 398 6.37 23.90 -4.24
C ILE A 398 6.13 23.45 -5.69
N ALA A 399 5.95 22.15 -5.91
CA ALA A 399 5.67 21.61 -7.25
C ALA A 399 4.35 22.15 -7.83
N TRP A 400 3.35 22.41 -6.99
CA TRP A 400 2.06 22.96 -7.40
C TRP A 400 2.16 24.37 -7.99
N GLN A 401 3.14 25.13 -7.60
CA GLN A 401 3.27 26.56 -7.94
C GLN A 401 3.87 26.82 -9.31
N GLY A 402 4.40 25.81 -9.94
CA GLY A 402 5.07 25.90 -11.23
C GLY A 402 4.33 25.13 -12.33
N PRO A 403 5.04 24.84 -13.42
CA PRO A 403 4.50 24.03 -14.52
C PRO A 403 4.33 22.54 -14.15
N ASN A 404 4.55 22.18 -12.90
CA ASN A 404 4.58 20.79 -12.43
C ASN A 404 3.38 20.42 -11.55
N GLN A 405 2.22 21.06 -11.72
CA GLN A 405 1.03 20.77 -10.91
C GLN A 405 0.63 19.27 -10.91
N GLN A 406 0.81 18.59 -12.04
CA GLN A 406 0.58 17.15 -12.11
C GLN A 406 1.57 16.35 -11.24
N VAL A 407 2.82 16.77 -11.12
CA VAL A 407 3.80 16.15 -10.23
C VAL A 407 3.36 16.30 -8.79
N ALA A 408 2.86 17.48 -8.40
CA ALA A 408 2.32 17.71 -7.06
C ALA A 408 1.14 16.79 -6.73
N VAL A 409 0.19 16.65 -7.66
CA VAL A 409 -0.97 15.76 -7.50
C VAL A 409 -0.52 14.32 -7.27
N ARG A 410 0.41 13.84 -8.09
CA ARG A 410 0.90 12.46 -7.99
C ARG A 410 1.72 12.19 -6.75
N LEU A 411 2.55 13.15 -6.33
CA LEU A 411 3.30 13.02 -5.08
C LEU A 411 2.33 12.81 -3.91
N VAL A 412 1.21 13.56 -3.89
CA VAL A 412 0.18 13.38 -2.87
C VAL A 412 -0.53 12.03 -3.02
N GLU A 413 -0.83 11.61 -4.26
CA GLU A 413 -1.46 10.30 -4.53
C GLU A 413 -0.56 9.13 -4.13
N ASP A 414 0.72 9.17 -4.48
CA ASP A 414 1.71 8.14 -4.12
C ASP A 414 1.90 8.03 -2.60
N GLU A 415 1.81 9.15 -1.87
CA GLU A 415 2.02 9.22 -0.42
C GLU A 415 0.71 9.33 0.39
N GLN A 416 -0.44 9.17 -0.25
CA GLN A 416 -1.75 9.43 0.37
C GLN A 416 -1.95 8.71 1.70
N ALA A 417 -1.63 7.41 1.76
CA ALA A 417 -1.80 6.63 3.00
C ALA A 417 -0.89 7.13 4.13
N ASN A 418 0.32 7.60 3.78
CA ASN A 418 1.27 8.15 4.75
C ASN A 418 0.82 9.55 5.21
N LEU A 419 0.42 10.42 4.30
CA LEU A 419 -0.07 11.76 4.62
C LEU A 419 -1.35 11.72 5.45
N ASP A 420 -2.29 10.84 5.10
CA ASP A 420 -3.52 10.65 5.87
C ASP A 420 -3.23 10.16 7.30
N ALA A 421 -2.33 9.19 7.45
CA ALA A 421 -1.93 8.73 8.77
C ALA A 421 -1.20 9.80 9.58
N ALA A 422 -0.38 10.64 8.95
CA ALA A 422 0.29 11.76 9.61
C ALA A 422 -0.72 12.80 10.10
N LEU A 423 -1.80 13.00 9.37
CA LEU A 423 -2.89 13.90 9.73
C LEU A 423 -3.84 13.30 10.77
N THR A 424 -4.21 12.01 10.66
CA THR A 424 -5.26 11.40 11.49
C THR A 424 -4.77 10.90 12.85
N ARG A 425 -3.50 10.47 12.96
CA ARG A 425 -2.95 10.00 14.24
C ARG A 425 -2.92 11.13 15.27
N PRO A 426 -3.34 10.86 16.53
CA PRO A 426 -3.30 11.85 17.58
C PRO A 426 -1.88 12.42 17.75
N PRO A 427 -1.71 13.75 17.80
CA PRO A 427 -0.43 14.35 18.13
C PRO A 427 0.01 13.99 19.55
N GLN A 428 1.32 13.88 19.76
CA GLN A 428 1.91 13.52 21.05
C GLN A 428 2.04 14.73 21.99
N ASP A 429 2.27 15.90 21.42
CA ASP A 429 2.46 17.18 22.10
C ASP A 429 2.07 18.35 21.17
N ALA A 430 2.25 19.59 21.65
CA ALA A 430 1.90 20.79 20.90
C ALA A 430 2.75 20.98 19.64
N GLU A 431 4.05 20.64 19.68
CA GLU A 431 4.94 20.73 18.53
C GLU A 431 4.52 19.73 17.44
N ASP A 432 4.17 18.53 17.83
CA ASP A 432 3.68 17.48 16.94
C ASP A 432 2.30 17.86 16.32
N ALA A 433 1.45 18.58 17.07
CA ALA A 433 0.19 19.14 16.56
C ALA A 433 0.43 20.25 15.51
N LEU A 434 1.42 21.11 15.73
CA LEU A 434 1.82 22.13 14.76
C LEU A 434 2.35 21.48 13.48
N GLY A 435 3.16 20.42 13.57
CA GLY A 435 3.61 19.67 12.40
C GLY A 435 2.45 19.07 11.59
N ALA A 436 1.41 18.55 12.26
CA ALA A 436 0.22 18.08 11.57
C ALA A 436 -0.57 19.22 10.89
N LEU A 437 -0.66 20.38 11.56
CA LEU A 437 -1.30 21.57 10.98
C LEU A 437 -0.53 22.09 9.76
N GLU A 438 0.80 22.05 9.80
CA GLU A 438 1.66 22.41 8.66
C GLU A 438 1.41 21.52 7.45
N ILE A 439 1.29 20.19 7.64
CA ILE A 439 0.91 19.25 6.56
C ILE A 439 -0.43 19.65 5.96
N ALA A 440 -1.47 19.85 6.81
CA ALA A 440 -2.80 20.19 6.35
C ALA A 440 -2.85 21.52 5.56
N VAL A 441 -2.07 22.51 5.99
CA VAL A 441 -1.96 23.82 5.35
C VAL A 441 -1.16 23.74 4.04
N SER A 442 -0.06 23.01 4.00
CA SER A 442 0.74 22.80 2.79
C SER A 442 -0.03 22.09 1.68
N LEU A 443 -0.95 21.20 2.04
CA LEU A 443 -1.83 20.49 1.10
C LEU A 443 -3.07 21.29 0.68
N TRP A 444 -3.10 22.61 0.88
CA TRP A 444 -4.23 23.49 0.55
C TRP A 444 -4.77 23.25 -0.87
N PHE A 445 -3.89 23.06 -1.84
CA PHE A 445 -4.25 22.84 -3.25
C PHE A 445 -4.98 21.51 -3.44
N HIS A 446 -4.56 20.48 -2.74
CA HIS A 446 -5.20 19.16 -2.79
C HIS A 446 -6.66 19.27 -2.30
N TRP A 447 -6.88 20.01 -1.22
CA TRP A 447 -8.22 20.24 -0.69
C TRP A 447 -9.06 21.14 -1.59
N ALA A 448 -8.54 22.31 -1.92
CA ALA A 448 -9.31 23.37 -2.58
C ALA A 448 -9.38 23.23 -4.11
N ALA A 449 -8.32 22.77 -4.76
CA ALA A 449 -8.22 22.75 -6.22
C ALA A 449 -8.42 21.35 -6.83
N CYS A 450 -8.12 20.27 -6.10
CA CYS A 450 -8.27 18.89 -6.57
C CYS A 450 -9.57 18.21 -6.09
N GLY A 451 -10.35 18.86 -5.21
CA GLY A 451 -11.72 18.44 -4.89
C GLY A 451 -11.91 17.69 -3.57
N PHE A 452 -10.88 17.59 -2.73
CA PHE A 452 -10.90 16.89 -1.42
C PHE A 452 -11.31 17.84 -0.27
N ARG A 453 -12.35 18.68 -0.50
CA ARG A 453 -12.75 19.78 0.40
C ARG A 453 -13.15 19.29 1.80
N ARG A 454 -13.97 18.23 1.85
CA ARG A 454 -14.50 17.69 3.11
C ARG A 454 -13.42 17.07 3.98
N GLU A 455 -12.51 16.33 3.35
CA GLU A 455 -11.38 15.71 4.02
C GLU A 455 -10.45 16.79 4.60
N GLY A 456 -10.06 17.76 3.78
CA GLY A 456 -9.24 18.89 4.23
C GLY A 456 -9.90 19.69 5.35
N ARG A 457 -11.22 19.97 5.23
CA ARG A 457 -11.99 20.66 6.25
C ARG A 457 -12.00 19.87 7.57
N ALA A 458 -12.25 18.56 7.55
CA ALA A 458 -12.28 17.74 8.75
C ALA A 458 -10.92 17.71 9.48
N HIS A 459 -9.81 17.66 8.73
CA HIS A 459 -8.48 17.74 9.32
C HIS A 459 -8.21 19.11 9.96
N LEU A 460 -8.53 20.20 9.25
CA LEU A 460 -8.32 21.56 9.75
C LEU A 460 -9.17 21.86 10.99
N ASP A 461 -10.46 21.52 10.98
CA ASP A 461 -11.35 21.73 12.13
C ASP A 461 -10.82 21.06 13.40
N ARG A 462 -10.33 19.81 13.29
CA ARG A 462 -9.75 19.09 14.40
C ARG A 462 -8.43 19.70 14.89
N LEU A 463 -7.53 20.07 13.96
CA LEU A 463 -6.21 20.59 14.29
C LEU A 463 -6.27 22.00 14.84
N LEU A 464 -7.20 22.84 14.38
CA LEU A 464 -7.43 24.18 14.92
C LEU A 464 -7.90 24.17 16.39
N LEU A 465 -8.58 23.09 16.83
CA LEU A 465 -8.92 22.90 18.24
C LEU A 465 -7.70 22.61 19.13
N LEU A 466 -6.66 21.99 18.56
CA LEU A 466 -5.43 21.62 19.24
C LEU A 466 -4.40 22.76 19.22
N CYS A 467 -4.30 23.47 18.08
CA CYS A 467 -3.32 24.54 17.86
C CYS A 467 -4.01 25.91 18.09
N ARG A 468 -4.10 26.34 19.34
CA ARG A 468 -4.85 27.58 19.70
C ARG A 468 -3.99 28.84 19.74
N GLU A 469 -2.67 28.70 19.72
CA GLU A 469 -1.75 29.83 19.73
C GLU A 469 -1.91 30.66 18.46
N ASP A 470 -1.92 31.99 18.63
CA ASP A 470 -2.05 32.95 17.55
C ASP A 470 -0.73 33.03 16.75
N THR A 471 -0.65 32.26 15.67
CA THR A 471 0.51 32.16 14.80
C THR A 471 0.10 32.40 13.35
N ALA A 472 1.05 32.77 12.50
CA ALA A 472 0.82 32.90 11.06
C ALA A 472 0.31 31.59 10.43
N LEU A 473 0.76 30.42 10.93
CA LEU A 473 0.28 29.13 10.49
C LEU A 473 -1.20 28.94 10.83
N ARG A 474 -1.62 29.30 12.05
CA ARG A 474 -3.02 29.25 12.45
C ARG A 474 -3.89 30.19 11.60
N ALA A 475 -3.43 31.41 11.32
CA ALA A 475 -4.15 32.35 10.46
C ALA A 475 -4.40 31.77 9.06
N ARG A 476 -3.38 31.15 8.47
CA ARG A 476 -3.50 30.43 7.19
C ARG A 476 -4.47 29.25 7.27
N ALA A 477 -4.44 28.46 8.34
CA ALA A 477 -5.34 27.35 8.57
C ALA A 477 -6.80 27.80 8.70
N LEU A 478 -7.06 28.88 9.43
CA LEU A 478 -8.39 29.49 9.58
C LEU A 478 -8.94 29.97 8.22
N TRP A 479 -8.12 30.70 7.46
CA TRP A 479 -8.48 31.11 6.12
C TRP A 479 -8.84 29.90 5.24
N LEU A 480 -7.98 28.86 5.24
CA LEU A 480 -8.19 27.67 4.43
C LEU A 480 -9.48 26.93 4.81
N ALA A 481 -9.71 26.75 6.12
CA ALA A 481 -10.93 26.14 6.63
C ALA A 481 -12.19 26.95 6.24
N GLY A 482 -12.14 28.28 6.32
CA GLY A 482 -13.20 29.17 5.89
C GLY A 482 -13.45 29.13 4.38
N TYR A 483 -12.38 29.06 3.60
CA TYR A 483 -12.46 28.94 2.14
C TYR A 483 -13.09 27.60 1.72
N LEU A 484 -12.69 26.50 2.34
CA LEU A 484 -13.32 25.19 2.10
C LEU A 484 -14.77 25.17 2.53
N ALA A 485 -15.12 25.77 3.68
CA ALA A 485 -16.51 25.91 4.14
C ALA A 485 -17.38 26.70 3.16
N ALA A 486 -16.84 27.76 2.54
CA ALA A 486 -17.50 28.53 1.51
C ALA A 486 -17.78 27.65 0.27
N GLN A 487 -16.81 26.87 -0.17
CA GLN A 487 -16.97 25.93 -1.30
C GLN A 487 -17.95 24.77 -1.00
N GLU A 488 -18.12 24.40 0.27
CA GLU A 488 -19.09 23.40 0.74
C GLU A 488 -20.49 23.96 0.97
N GLN A 489 -20.72 25.23 0.66
CA GLN A 489 -21.99 25.91 0.88
C GLN A 489 -22.42 25.91 2.35
N SER A 490 -21.47 26.11 3.26
CA SER A 490 -21.68 26.25 4.71
C SER A 490 -21.47 27.70 5.16
N PRO A 491 -22.39 28.65 4.85
CA PRO A 491 -22.12 30.09 4.94
C PRO A 491 -21.86 30.57 6.35
N ALA A 492 -22.53 30.02 7.36
CA ALA A 492 -22.33 30.42 8.76
C ALA A 492 -20.94 29.98 9.28
N ALA A 493 -20.51 28.76 8.96
CA ALA A 493 -19.18 28.27 9.33
C ALA A 493 -18.08 29.04 8.59
N ALA A 494 -18.28 29.31 7.27
CA ALA A 494 -17.36 30.11 6.49
C ALA A 494 -17.19 31.51 7.09
N GLN A 495 -18.30 32.18 7.42
CA GLN A 495 -18.26 33.51 8.05
C GLN A 495 -17.44 33.51 9.34
N ALA A 496 -17.76 32.62 10.28
CA ALA A 496 -17.10 32.59 11.58
C ALA A 496 -15.56 32.36 11.44
N LEU A 497 -15.15 31.43 10.58
CA LEU A 497 -13.73 31.14 10.36
C LEU A 497 -13.01 32.28 9.63
N LEU A 498 -13.65 32.91 8.65
CA LEU A 498 -13.06 34.04 7.91
C LEU A 498 -12.97 35.30 8.78
N ASP A 499 -13.90 35.56 9.71
CA ASP A 499 -13.81 36.64 10.66
C ASP A 499 -12.65 36.46 11.64
N GLU A 500 -12.44 35.22 12.13
CA GLU A 500 -11.29 34.90 12.97
C GLU A 500 -9.97 35.04 12.16
N ALA A 501 -9.95 34.53 10.92
CA ALA A 501 -8.79 34.66 10.02
C ALA A 501 -8.48 36.13 9.72
N TRP A 502 -9.50 36.98 9.52
CA TRP A 502 -9.34 38.41 9.30
C TRP A 502 -8.67 39.09 10.51
N THR A 503 -9.14 38.78 11.70
CA THR A 503 -8.55 39.32 12.93
C THR A 503 -7.08 38.95 13.04
N ALA A 504 -6.74 37.66 12.79
CA ALA A 504 -5.37 37.20 12.84
C ALA A 504 -4.51 37.84 11.69
N ALA A 505 -5.03 38.00 10.48
CA ALA A 505 -4.32 38.64 9.38
C ALA A 505 -4.00 40.11 9.67
N VAL A 506 -4.92 40.84 10.29
CA VAL A 506 -4.70 42.23 10.72
C VAL A 506 -3.62 42.31 11.82
N LEU A 507 -3.67 41.41 12.81
CA LEU A 507 -2.67 41.36 13.89
C LEU A 507 -1.25 41.07 13.37
N HIS A 508 -1.15 40.20 12.38
CA HIS A 508 0.13 39.84 11.77
C HIS A 508 0.54 40.70 10.57
N ALA A 509 -0.22 41.77 10.26
CA ALA A 509 -0.02 42.63 9.08
C ALA A 509 0.09 41.83 7.74
N ASP A 510 -0.65 40.70 7.63
CA ASP A 510 -0.67 39.82 6.47
C ASP A 510 -1.64 40.38 5.40
N THR A 511 -1.15 41.29 4.56
CA THR A 511 -1.91 41.91 3.47
C THR A 511 -2.35 40.86 2.42
N ASP A 512 -1.54 39.85 2.18
CA ASP A 512 -1.87 38.76 1.24
C ASP A 512 -2.99 37.88 1.81
N GLY A 513 -2.97 37.63 3.13
CA GLY A 513 -4.05 36.96 3.86
C GLY A 513 -5.37 37.71 3.73
N LEU A 514 -5.36 39.07 3.90
CA LEU A 514 -6.57 39.87 3.75
C LEU A 514 -7.17 39.78 2.34
N ALA A 515 -6.34 39.79 1.28
CA ALA A 515 -6.81 39.61 -0.09
C ALA A 515 -7.44 38.22 -0.32
N ARG A 516 -6.83 37.17 0.24
CA ARG A 516 -7.36 35.81 0.16
C ARG A 516 -8.68 35.64 0.94
N ILE A 517 -8.81 36.31 2.06
CA ILE A 517 -10.04 36.32 2.86
C ILE A 517 -11.16 37.01 2.07
N ALA A 518 -10.87 38.16 1.41
CA ALA A 518 -11.82 38.84 0.55
C ALA A 518 -12.25 37.93 -0.63
N HIS A 519 -11.33 37.20 -1.24
CA HIS A 519 -11.64 36.19 -2.26
C HIS A 519 -12.52 35.07 -1.71
N ALA A 520 -12.27 34.56 -0.50
CA ALA A 520 -13.06 33.50 0.13
C ALA A 520 -14.49 33.98 0.48
N HIS A 521 -14.64 35.23 0.93
CA HIS A 521 -15.96 35.84 1.10
C HIS A 521 -16.70 35.92 -0.23
N ALA A 522 -16.06 36.33 -1.30
CA ALA A 522 -16.69 36.36 -2.61
C ALA A 522 -17.17 34.98 -3.06
N VAL A 523 -16.39 33.92 -2.82
CA VAL A 523 -16.82 32.54 -3.10
C VAL A 523 -18.07 32.19 -2.30
N ARG A 524 -18.13 32.55 -1.01
CA ARG A 524 -19.31 32.35 -0.16
C ARG A 524 -20.54 33.07 -0.74
N GLU A 525 -20.39 34.35 -1.16
CA GLU A 525 -21.51 35.15 -1.70
C GLU A 525 -21.96 34.60 -3.06
N LEU A 526 -21.03 34.17 -3.91
CA LEU A 526 -21.39 33.54 -5.19
C LEU A 526 -22.24 32.28 -5.01
N TYR A 527 -21.89 31.41 -4.06
CA TYR A 527 -22.68 30.23 -3.74
C TYR A 527 -24.01 30.57 -3.04
N GLY A 528 -24.01 31.66 -2.27
CA GLY A 528 -25.22 32.20 -1.61
C GLY A 528 -26.19 32.92 -2.56
N GLY A 529 -25.73 33.23 -3.79
CA GLY A 529 -26.54 33.94 -4.79
C GLY A 529 -26.43 35.46 -4.74
N ASP A 530 -25.70 36.04 -3.80
CA ASP A 530 -25.48 37.49 -3.76
C ASP A 530 -24.30 37.91 -4.66
N THR A 531 -24.60 38.03 -5.94
CA THR A 531 -23.60 38.41 -6.95
C THR A 531 -23.06 39.83 -6.75
N ALA A 532 -23.84 40.75 -6.19
CA ALA A 532 -23.41 42.12 -5.96
C ALA A 532 -22.39 42.21 -4.83
N ALA A 533 -22.62 41.52 -3.73
CA ALA A 533 -21.68 41.40 -2.63
C ALA A 533 -20.40 40.68 -3.10
N ALA A 534 -20.52 39.61 -3.91
CA ALA A 534 -19.39 38.90 -4.46
C ALA A 534 -18.50 39.81 -5.34
N VAL A 535 -19.08 40.63 -6.20
CA VAL A 535 -18.34 41.61 -7.04
C VAL A 535 -17.58 42.58 -6.13
N SER A 536 -18.20 43.14 -5.10
CA SER A 536 -17.53 44.05 -4.16
C SER A 536 -16.32 43.40 -3.45
N CYS A 537 -16.48 42.18 -2.97
CA CYS A 537 -15.39 41.42 -2.35
C CYS A 537 -14.25 41.12 -3.32
N LEU A 538 -14.56 40.77 -4.58
CA LEU A 538 -13.54 40.48 -5.60
C LEU A 538 -12.80 41.74 -6.05
N GLU A 539 -13.48 42.89 -6.17
CA GLU A 539 -12.84 44.17 -6.44
C GLU A 539 -11.85 44.53 -5.32
N GLU A 540 -12.22 44.27 -4.05
CA GLU A 540 -11.30 44.44 -2.93
C GLU A 540 -10.08 43.50 -3.06
N ALA A 541 -10.33 42.20 -3.28
CA ALA A 541 -9.28 41.20 -3.45
C ALA A 541 -8.29 41.54 -4.59
N THR A 542 -8.78 42.19 -5.67
CA THR A 542 -7.96 42.56 -6.83
C THR A 542 -7.15 43.86 -6.65
N ARG A 543 -7.45 44.69 -5.62
CA ARG A 543 -6.65 45.85 -5.27
C ARG A 543 -5.33 45.51 -4.61
N HIS A 544 -5.28 44.38 -3.93
CA HIS A 544 -4.08 43.87 -3.26
C HIS A 544 -3.26 43.05 -4.26
N GLN A 545 -2.00 43.42 -4.40
CA GLN A 545 -1.04 42.61 -5.18
C GLN A 545 -0.41 41.59 -4.19
N ALA A 546 -0.68 40.30 -4.42
CA ALA A 546 -0.08 39.27 -3.60
C ALA A 546 1.44 39.28 -3.73
N ARG A 547 2.15 39.37 -2.61
CA ARG A 547 3.61 39.29 -2.51
C ARG A 547 4.10 37.86 -2.36
N ASP A 548 3.23 37.03 -1.79
CA ASP A 548 3.46 35.61 -1.64
C ASP A 548 2.58 34.82 -2.63
N PRO A 549 3.06 34.48 -3.82
CA PRO A 549 2.29 33.69 -4.81
C PRO A 549 2.05 32.25 -4.34
N TRP A 550 2.61 31.88 -3.20
CA TRP A 550 2.84 30.51 -2.82
C TRP A 550 1.67 29.83 -2.09
N PHE A 551 0.63 30.55 -1.69
CA PHE A 551 -0.42 29.99 -0.89
C PHE A 551 -1.82 30.48 -1.30
N GLY A 552 -2.66 29.57 -1.79
CA GLY A 552 -4.04 29.90 -2.13
C GLY A 552 -4.24 30.57 -3.49
N PRO A 553 -5.47 31.03 -3.79
CA PRO A 553 -5.80 31.76 -5.01
C PRO A 553 -5.14 33.12 -5.02
N GLY A 554 -4.40 33.40 -6.09
CA GLY A 554 -3.77 34.70 -6.32
C GLY A 554 -4.70 35.71 -7.01
N PRO A 555 -4.18 36.93 -7.35
CA PRO A 555 -4.95 37.97 -7.99
C PRO A 555 -5.59 37.56 -9.31
N ALA A 556 -4.91 36.71 -10.11
CA ALA A 556 -5.44 36.19 -11.34
C ALA A 556 -6.70 35.32 -11.16
N HIS A 557 -6.77 34.55 -10.06
CA HIS A 557 -7.97 33.81 -9.71
C HIS A 557 -9.11 34.76 -9.31
N SER A 558 -8.82 35.81 -8.55
CA SER A 558 -9.81 36.82 -8.18
C SER A 558 -10.37 37.55 -9.40
N TRP A 559 -9.51 37.89 -10.37
CA TRP A 559 -9.95 38.44 -11.65
C TRP A 559 -10.82 37.47 -12.46
N ALA A 560 -10.48 36.17 -12.47
CA ALA A 560 -11.27 35.16 -13.14
C ALA A 560 -12.67 34.98 -12.51
N LEU A 561 -12.73 34.96 -11.16
CA LEU A 561 -14.00 34.90 -10.45
C LEU A 561 -14.82 36.19 -10.66
N LEU A 562 -14.19 37.35 -10.68
CA LEU A 562 -14.86 38.62 -10.98
C LEU A 562 -15.49 38.59 -12.38
N ALA A 563 -14.78 38.05 -13.37
CA ALA A 563 -15.34 37.86 -14.70
C ALA A 563 -16.58 36.94 -14.71
N ILE A 564 -16.54 35.84 -13.91
CA ILE A 564 -17.69 34.93 -13.72
C ILE A 564 -18.87 35.67 -13.09
N ALA A 565 -18.64 36.44 -12.03
CA ALA A 565 -19.68 37.19 -11.32
C ALA A 565 -20.30 38.27 -12.21
N LEU A 566 -19.49 38.98 -12.99
CA LEU A 566 -19.96 40.04 -13.90
C LEU A 566 -20.57 39.52 -15.19
N ALA A 567 -20.35 38.26 -15.58
CA ALA A 567 -20.84 37.73 -16.86
C ALA A 567 -22.34 37.96 -17.11
N PRO A 568 -23.25 37.74 -16.13
CA PRO A 568 -24.69 38.01 -16.30
C PRO A 568 -25.07 39.50 -16.18
N LEU A 569 -24.19 40.34 -15.60
CA LEU A 569 -24.52 41.72 -15.21
C LEU A 569 -23.99 42.75 -16.22
N ASP A 570 -22.70 42.63 -16.55
CA ASP A 570 -21.96 43.62 -17.36
C ASP A 570 -20.86 42.91 -18.19
N GLY A 571 -21.19 42.75 -19.47
CA GLY A 571 -20.30 42.01 -20.39
C GLY A 571 -19.01 42.73 -20.74
N GLU A 572 -18.97 44.03 -20.69
CA GLU A 572 -17.75 44.79 -20.97
C GLU A 572 -16.77 44.64 -19.81
N ARG A 573 -17.24 44.84 -18.58
CA ARG A 573 -16.45 44.63 -17.36
C ARG A 573 -16.04 43.17 -17.21
N ALA A 574 -16.93 42.22 -17.53
CA ALA A 574 -16.62 40.79 -17.49
C ALA A 574 -15.46 40.43 -18.45
N ARG A 575 -15.48 40.95 -19.69
CA ARG A 575 -14.39 40.72 -20.64
C ARG A 575 -13.07 41.40 -20.18
N ALA A 576 -13.17 42.60 -19.64
CA ALA A 576 -12.01 43.29 -19.08
C ALA A 576 -11.39 42.49 -17.93
N ALA A 577 -12.21 41.98 -17.00
CA ALA A 577 -11.75 41.17 -15.90
C ALA A 577 -11.14 39.81 -16.36
N ALA A 578 -11.76 39.15 -17.36
CA ALA A 578 -11.19 37.93 -17.96
C ALA A 578 -9.88 38.21 -18.71
N GLY A 579 -9.71 39.37 -19.35
CA GLY A 579 -8.45 39.84 -19.94
C GLY A 579 -7.38 40.01 -18.88
N ARG A 580 -7.69 40.71 -17.81
CA ARG A 580 -6.78 40.89 -16.66
C ARG A 580 -6.33 39.57 -16.05
N ALA A 581 -7.25 38.61 -15.84
CA ALA A 581 -6.92 37.28 -15.35
C ALA A 581 -5.94 36.54 -16.26
N TRP A 582 -6.08 36.74 -17.60
CA TRP A 582 -5.20 36.15 -18.60
C TRP A 582 -3.81 36.78 -18.59
N GLU A 583 -3.74 38.12 -18.50
CA GLU A 583 -2.48 38.90 -18.48
C GLU A 583 -1.66 38.68 -17.20
N THR A 584 -2.32 38.49 -16.07
CA THR A 584 -1.67 38.32 -14.75
C THR A 584 -1.28 36.88 -14.43
N ARG A 585 -1.55 35.97 -15.34
CA ARG A 585 -1.16 34.55 -15.20
C ARG A 585 0.38 34.44 -15.31
N HIS A 586 0.98 33.72 -14.34
CA HIS A 586 2.45 33.68 -14.19
C HIS A 586 3.13 32.50 -14.87
N SER A 587 2.43 31.39 -15.18
CA SER A 587 3.03 30.23 -15.83
C SER A 587 2.08 29.57 -16.84
N ASP A 588 2.66 28.92 -17.86
CA ASP A 588 1.90 28.15 -18.86
C ASP A 588 1.45 26.78 -18.33
N GLY A 589 1.94 26.32 -17.16
CA GLY A 589 1.62 25.04 -16.54
C GLY A 589 0.66 25.12 -15.37
N ASP A 590 0.13 26.30 -15.04
CA ASP A 590 -0.90 26.44 -13.99
C ASP A 590 -2.27 26.02 -14.53
N PHE A 591 -2.53 24.73 -14.53
CA PHE A 591 -3.78 24.15 -15.03
C PHE A 591 -5.00 24.56 -14.21
N TRP A 592 -4.84 24.85 -12.92
CA TRP A 592 -5.91 25.32 -12.06
C TRP A 592 -6.39 26.72 -12.48
N LEU A 593 -5.48 27.66 -12.54
CA LEU A 593 -5.79 29.03 -13.00
C LEU A 593 -6.25 29.02 -14.46
N TYR A 594 -5.51 28.33 -15.33
CA TYR A 594 -5.84 28.27 -16.77
C TYR A 594 -7.24 27.75 -17.03
N SER A 595 -7.66 26.66 -16.35
CA SER A 595 -9.01 26.13 -16.47
C SER A 595 -10.07 27.11 -15.96
N THR A 596 -9.78 27.81 -14.86
CA THR A 596 -10.70 28.80 -14.26
C THR A 596 -10.89 30.00 -15.18
N VAL A 597 -9.81 30.54 -15.74
CA VAL A 597 -9.84 31.69 -16.71
C VAL A 597 -10.60 31.31 -17.98
N LEU A 598 -10.35 30.13 -18.54
CA LEU A 598 -11.07 29.65 -19.72
C LEU A 598 -12.56 29.45 -19.44
N TYR A 599 -12.91 28.98 -18.25
CA TYR A 599 -14.31 28.84 -17.85
C TYR A 599 -14.99 30.20 -17.68
N ALA A 600 -14.30 31.17 -17.05
CA ALA A 600 -14.76 32.56 -16.97
C ALA A 600 -15.04 33.16 -18.35
N ARG A 601 -14.12 32.98 -19.29
CA ARG A 601 -14.30 33.38 -20.70
C ARG A 601 -15.49 32.69 -21.36
N ALA A 602 -15.65 31.39 -21.12
CA ALA A 602 -16.78 30.62 -21.65
C ALA A 602 -18.13 31.18 -21.18
N LEU A 603 -18.27 31.49 -19.91
CA LEU A 603 -19.49 32.09 -19.35
C LEU A 603 -19.72 33.50 -19.89
N THR A 604 -18.70 34.34 -19.96
CA THR A 604 -18.77 35.69 -20.52
C THR A 604 -19.20 35.67 -21.99
N GLU A 605 -18.55 34.84 -22.84
CA GLU A 605 -18.92 34.74 -24.26
C GLU A 605 -20.29 34.12 -24.49
N SER A 606 -20.74 33.22 -23.60
CA SER A 606 -22.07 32.65 -23.62
C SER A 606 -23.14 33.75 -23.36
N ALA A 607 -22.97 34.52 -22.31
CA ALA A 607 -23.88 35.58 -21.92
C ALA A 607 -24.00 36.69 -22.97
N HIS A 608 -22.99 36.88 -23.83
CA HIS A 608 -22.94 37.95 -24.84
C HIS A 608 -23.06 37.46 -26.28
N GLY A 609 -23.75 36.36 -26.51
CA GLY A 609 -24.18 35.90 -27.83
C GLY A 609 -23.10 35.25 -28.71
N LYS A 610 -22.00 34.73 -28.10
CA LYS A 610 -20.93 34.03 -28.84
C LYS A 610 -20.81 32.57 -28.44
N PRO A 611 -21.83 31.73 -28.60
CA PRO A 611 -21.87 30.37 -28.07
C PRO A 611 -20.82 29.46 -28.67
N THR A 612 -20.36 29.66 -29.89
CA THR A 612 -19.30 28.89 -30.52
C THR A 612 -17.91 29.19 -29.90
N ALA A 613 -17.65 30.45 -29.51
CA ALA A 613 -16.46 30.80 -28.76
C ALA A 613 -16.48 30.25 -27.32
N ALA A 614 -17.66 30.34 -26.67
CA ALA A 614 -17.89 29.76 -25.36
C ALA A 614 -17.66 28.24 -25.36
N LEU A 615 -18.17 27.50 -26.35
CA LEU A 615 -17.93 26.07 -26.51
C LEU A 615 -16.43 25.73 -26.58
N ARG A 616 -15.68 26.43 -27.39
CA ARG A 616 -14.22 26.20 -27.52
C ARG A 616 -13.48 26.44 -26.19
N ALA A 617 -13.82 27.53 -25.50
CA ALA A 617 -13.21 27.88 -24.22
C ALA A 617 -13.55 26.83 -23.15
N CYS A 618 -14.81 26.40 -23.09
CA CYS A 618 -15.29 25.40 -22.15
C CYS A 618 -14.66 24.02 -22.36
N HIS A 619 -14.43 23.59 -23.62
CA HIS A 619 -13.70 22.37 -23.92
C HIS A 619 -12.26 22.42 -23.41
N LYS A 620 -11.54 23.52 -23.68
CA LYS A 620 -10.17 23.70 -23.19
C LYS A 620 -10.11 23.72 -21.66
N ALA A 621 -11.08 24.37 -21.01
CA ALA A 621 -11.18 24.38 -19.55
C ALA A 621 -11.35 22.94 -18.98
N LEU A 622 -12.20 22.13 -19.63
CA LEU A 622 -12.42 20.75 -19.24
C LEU A 622 -11.15 19.89 -19.34
N GLU A 623 -10.43 20.00 -20.48
CA GLU A 623 -9.19 19.23 -20.68
C GLU A 623 -8.11 19.63 -19.67
N ALA A 624 -7.92 20.93 -19.44
CA ALA A 624 -6.96 21.39 -18.44
C ALA A 624 -7.32 20.90 -17.01
N LYS A 625 -8.62 20.93 -16.66
CA LYS A 625 -9.06 20.53 -15.31
C LYS A 625 -8.95 19.04 -15.04
N LYS A 626 -9.08 18.21 -16.08
CA LYS A 626 -8.87 16.76 -15.96
C LYS A 626 -7.45 16.40 -15.51
N LEU A 627 -6.46 17.23 -15.82
CA LEU A 627 -5.06 16.98 -15.48
C LEU A 627 -4.75 17.09 -13.98
N ILE A 628 -5.61 17.81 -13.23
CA ILE A 628 -5.42 18.04 -11.79
C ILE A 628 -6.58 17.49 -10.93
N GLY A 629 -7.61 16.95 -11.54
CA GLY A 629 -8.77 16.40 -10.85
C GLY A 629 -9.89 17.44 -10.60
N ASP A 630 -10.55 17.47 -9.48
CA ASP A 630 -11.74 18.23 -9.09
C ASP A 630 -13.03 17.78 -9.80
N PRO A 631 -13.64 16.71 -9.32
CA PRO A 631 -14.85 16.14 -9.92
C PRO A 631 -16.02 17.11 -9.99
N LEU A 632 -16.16 18.04 -9.03
CA LEU A 632 -17.24 19.02 -8.99
C LEU A 632 -17.11 20.07 -10.09
N PHE A 633 -15.92 20.64 -10.26
CA PHE A 633 -15.66 21.59 -11.33
C PHE A 633 -15.82 20.93 -12.72
N ILE A 634 -15.30 19.71 -12.88
CA ILE A 634 -15.45 18.92 -14.10
C ILE A 634 -16.94 18.68 -14.42
N ALA A 635 -17.74 18.32 -13.42
CA ALA A 635 -19.19 18.14 -13.59
C ALA A 635 -19.89 19.44 -14.02
N GLY A 636 -19.54 20.57 -13.39
CA GLY A 636 -20.05 21.89 -13.73
C GLY A 636 -19.72 22.31 -15.16
N VAL A 637 -18.46 22.17 -15.57
CA VAL A 637 -18.04 22.46 -16.94
C VAL A 637 -18.74 21.56 -17.96
N ARG A 638 -18.94 20.27 -17.66
CA ARG A 638 -19.70 19.36 -18.52
C ARG A 638 -21.17 19.77 -18.65
N HIS A 639 -21.78 20.22 -17.57
CA HIS A 639 -23.13 20.74 -17.59
C HIS A 639 -23.24 21.96 -18.51
N THR A 640 -22.39 22.98 -18.32
CA THR A 640 -22.31 24.16 -19.18
C THR A 640 -22.07 23.81 -20.65
N LEU A 641 -21.19 22.84 -20.93
CA LEU A 641 -20.97 22.33 -22.29
C LEU A 641 -22.23 21.74 -22.91
N ALA A 642 -23.01 20.98 -22.15
CA ALA A 642 -24.28 20.41 -22.64
C ALA A 642 -25.32 21.49 -22.95
N GLU A 643 -25.41 22.55 -22.15
CA GLU A 643 -26.28 23.70 -22.37
C GLU A 643 -25.82 24.48 -23.63
N LEU A 644 -24.57 24.82 -23.74
CA LEU A 644 -24.02 25.51 -24.92
C LEU A 644 -24.24 24.72 -26.22
N ARG A 645 -24.08 23.40 -26.21
CA ARG A 645 -24.38 22.54 -27.36
C ARG A 645 -25.85 22.58 -27.74
N ARG A 646 -26.77 22.65 -26.77
CA ARG A 646 -28.20 22.79 -27.02
C ARG A 646 -28.54 24.15 -27.66
N THR A 647 -27.91 25.22 -27.15
CA THR A 647 -28.10 26.59 -27.69
C THR A 647 -27.57 26.70 -29.12
N VAL A 648 -26.40 26.17 -29.42
CA VAL A 648 -25.81 26.18 -30.78
C VAL A 648 -26.65 25.39 -31.78
N ARG A 649 -27.27 24.26 -31.35
CA ARG A 649 -28.12 23.44 -32.22
C ARG A 649 -29.50 24.09 -32.52
N LYS A 650 -30.04 24.84 -31.56
CA LYS A 650 -31.38 25.49 -31.71
C LYS A 650 -31.34 26.77 -32.55
N GLY A 651 -30.15 27.31 -32.84
CA GLY A 651 -30.00 28.64 -33.45
C GLY A 651 -30.40 29.78 -32.49
N PRO A 652 -30.25 31.05 -32.86
CA PRO A 652 -30.62 32.14 -31.98
C PRO A 652 -32.14 32.16 -31.76
N ALA A 653 -32.59 31.65 -30.64
CA ALA A 653 -33.97 31.84 -30.16
C ALA A 653 -34.02 33.17 -29.41
N ALA A 654 -35.21 33.86 -29.48
CA ALA A 654 -35.50 35.04 -28.68
C ALA A 654 -35.24 34.78 -27.17
N PRO A 655 -34.84 35.81 -26.42
CA PRO A 655 -34.53 35.66 -25.01
C PRO A 655 -35.81 35.36 -24.22
N ASP A 656 -35.96 34.11 -23.81
CA ASP A 656 -36.88 33.76 -22.75
C ASP A 656 -36.20 34.09 -21.42
N ALA A 657 -36.66 35.14 -20.76
CA ALA A 657 -36.19 35.61 -19.48
C ALA A 657 -36.65 34.68 -18.36
N GLY A 658 -36.10 33.48 -18.31
CA GLY A 658 -36.12 32.64 -17.13
C GLY A 658 -34.72 32.64 -16.51
N GLU A 659 -34.59 33.21 -15.33
CA GLU A 659 -33.38 33.19 -14.51
C GLU A 659 -32.97 31.74 -14.24
N GLU A 660 -32.17 31.15 -15.11
CA GLU A 660 -31.55 29.87 -14.83
C GLU A 660 -30.40 30.09 -13.82
N THR A 661 -30.66 29.77 -12.56
CA THR A 661 -29.64 29.77 -11.52
C THR A 661 -28.44 28.91 -11.93
N PRO A 662 -27.20 29.42 -11.86
CA PRO A 662 -25.99 28.70 -12.19
C PRO A 662 -25.86 27.38 -11.38
N TRP A 663 -25.21 26.36 -11.93
CA TRP A 663 -25.10 25.04 -11.31
C TRP A 663 -24.51 25.07 -9.90
N TRP A 664 -23.62 26.03 -9.57
CA TRP A 664 -23.05 26.20 -8.23
C TRP A 664 -24.04 26.76 -7.21
N GLN A 665 -25.14 27.36 -7.63
CA GLN A 665 -26.23 27.83 -6.79
C GLN A 665 -27.36 26.78 -6.64
N ARG A 666 -27.41 25.78 -7.51
CA ARG A 666 -28.32 24.64 -7.39
C ARG A 666 -27.72 23.66 -6.42
N GLY A 667 -28.16 23.67 -5.17
CA GLY A 667 -27.67 22.77 -4.12
C GLY A 667 -27.51 21.34 -4.61
N GLY A 668 -26.36 20.76 -4.38
CA GLY A 668 -25.92 19.47 -4.90
C GLY A 668 -26.78 18.30 -4.42
N THR A 669 -27.93 18.09 -5.08
CA THR A 669 -28.69 16.85 -4.97
C THR A 669 -28.21 15.90 -6.08
N GLY A 670 -27.38 14.93 -5.73
CA GLY A 670 -27.26 13.72 -6.54
C GLY A 670 -25.89 13.24 -6.98
N VAL A 671 -24.81 14.00 -6.83
CA VAL A 671 -23.47 13.41 -6.99
C VAL A 671 -22.87 13.20 -5.59
N ARG A 672 -23.25 12.11 -4.96
CA ARG A 672 -22.46 11.59 -3.83
C ARG A 672 -21.10 11.27 -4.41
N ALA A 673 -20.13 12.15 -4.21
CA ALA A 673 -18.72 11.74 -4.23
C ALA A 673 -18.63 10.62 -3.18
N ARG A 674 -18.54 9.37 -3.65
CA ARG A 674 -18.16 8.28 -2.74
C ARG A 674 -16.81 8.71 -2.16
N PRO A 675 -16.62 8.64 -0.83
CA PRO A 675 -15.31 8.96 -0.25
C PRO A 675 -14.27 8.11 -0.97
N PHE A 676 -13.17 8.73 -1.37
CA PHE A 676 -12.07 8.13 -2.14
C PHE A 676 -11.52 6.86 -1.47
N PHE A 677 -11.57 6.80 -0.15
CA PHE A 677 -11.23 5.63 0.68
C PHE A 677 -12.03 4.36 0.36
N SER A 678 -13.23 4.46 -0.25
CA SER A 678 -13.97 3.28 -0.70
C SER A 678 -13.51 2.74 -2.06
N ARG A 679 -12.73 3.49 -2.84
CA ARG A 679 -12.20 3.04 -4.14
C ARG A 679 -10.87 2.30 -4.03
N LEU A 680 -10.03 2.60 -3.05
CA LEU A 680 -8.79 1.84 -2.78
C LEU A 680 -9.08 0.44 -2.21
N ARG A 681 -10.29 0.17 -1.70
CA ARG A 681 -10.73 -1.17 -1.30
C ARG A 681 -11.30 -2.03 -2.44
N ALA A 682 -11.48 -1.47 -3.63
CA ALA A 682 -12.09 -2.18 -4.76
C ALA A 682 -11.18 -2.31 -6.00
N GLY A 683 -9.92 -1.94 -5.92
CA GLY A 683 -9.02 -1.90 -7.07
C GLY A 683 -7.55 -2.11 -6.72
N SER A 684 -7.22 -3.19 -6.02
CA SER A 684 -5.87 -3.75 -5.98
C SER A 684 -5.94 -5.26 -5.79
#